data_2fc6fc153f3df7fa908d32d2ddec275d
#
_entry.id   2fc6fc153f3df7fa908d32d2ddec275d
#
_cell.length_a   1.000
_cell.length_b   1.000
_cell.length_c   1.000
_cell.angle_alpha   90.00
_cell.angle_beta   90.00
_cell.angle_gamma   90.00
#
_symmetry.space_group_name_H-M   'P 1'
#
loop_
_entity.id
_entity.type
_entity.pdbx_description
1 polymer ?
#
loop_
_entity_poly.entity_id
_entity_poly.type
_entity_poly.pdbx_seq_one_letter_code
_entity_poly.pdbx_strand_id
1 'polypeptide(L)'
;MDYRKTAQEILGYVGGSKNIVSAAHCATRLRLVIADNSKADKEAIENVDGVKGVFEASGQLQIILGTGTVNKVFDEFIAIAGITASTKAEAKEAAAEKQNWFMKAIKLLGDIFVPIIPAIVASGFLMGIMNALDFMNANGFLTINTNSSIYVFANLFSNIAYTFLQILIAFSAAKAFGANQYLGAVIGMIMIHPSLQNAYTVATEGVQQTQSVFFGLYHIDMVGYQGHVIPVIIAVWILSVLEKKLHKVVPAALDLFVTPLVSVFVTGYLTLSIVGPIFVWGENAILGAIQWMLTLPLGLGSLIMGGLYAPTVVTGIHQMYTAIDIGQLAKYGVTYWLPLASAANVAQGAAALAVGIKSKDQKVKSLALPSSLSAFMGITEPAIFAVNLRFFKPFIAGCIGGGCGALYASLVHLGAKGTGVTGIFGILLCLNQPLQYIIEMAISVGVAFVISFMIYKDKEPVVKTAATETTVEKTEETENVVEAENVSAEEITSPVNGNVVATAEVADETFASEMLGTTVAVEPTDGKIVAPCDGEVMNIFDTGHAVCIATEAGAELLIHIGIDTVSMDGKGFVKKVADGAKVRKGDVLIEADLDAIKAAGHPATTMMILTNADDFSKVEKTAAGTVTTADLVMKIEK
;
A
#
# COMPACT_ATOMS: atom_id res chain seq x y z
N MET A 1 6.16 20.16 -21.48
CA MET A 1 5.88 18.75 -21.79
C MET A 1 4.65 18.66 -22.67
N ASP A 2 4.75 18.04 -23.81
CA ASP A 2 3.61 17.80 -24.72
C ASP A 2 2.98 16.43 -24.37
N TYR A 3 1.84 16.45 -23.70
CA TYR A 3 1.17 15.23 -23.19
C TYR A 3 0.74 14.29 -24.31
N ARG A 4 0.28 14.85 -25.43
CA ARG A 4 -0.14 14.08 -26.60
C ARG A 4 1.04 13.38 -27.27
N LYS A 5 2.16 14.07 -27.41
CA LYS A 5 3.41 13.51 -27.92
C LYS A 5 3.93 12.41 -27.00
N THR A 6 3.94 12.66 -25.68
CA THR A 6 4.33 11.66 -24.66
C THR A 6 3.44 10.42 -24.75
N ALA A 7 2.12 10.58 -24.83
CA ALA A 7 1.17 9.47 -24.97
C ALA A 7 1.39 8.69 -26.26
N GLN A 8 1.65 9.37 -27.38
CA GLN A 8 1.91 8.76 -28.68
C GLN A 8 3.23 7.96 -28.70
N GLU A 9 4.28 8.49 -28.10
CA GLU A 9 5.56 7.79 -27.96
C GLU A 9 5.41 6.55 -27.07
N ILE A 10 4.74 6.68 -25.91
CA ILE A 10 4.44 5.53 -25.04
C ILE A 10 3.66 4.47 -25.81
N LEU A 11 2.59 4.86 -26.52
CA LEU A 11 1.77 3.93 -27.29
C LEU A 11 2.59 3.21 -28.38
N GLY A 12 3.48 3.91 -29.04
CA GLY A 12 4.40 3.32 -30.02
C GLY A 12 5.31 2.26 -29.39
N TYR A 13 5.94 2.61 -28.26
CA TYR A 13 6.90 1.74 -27.59
C TYR A 13 6.25 0.57 -26.82
N VAL A 14 4.97 0.61 -26.50
CA VAL A 14 4.25 -0.57 -25.94
C VAL A 14 3.75 -1.54 -27.04
N GLY A 15 4.03 -1.26 -28.32
CA GLY A 15 3.64 -2.12 -29.44
C GLY A 15 2.31 -1.74 -30.10
N GLY A 16 1.84 -0.50 -29.89
CA GLY A 16 0.64 0.07 -30.50
C GLY A 16 -0.67 -0.37 -29.85
N SER A 17 -1.79 0.22 -30.30
CA SER A 17 -3.12 -0.01 -29.70
C SER A 17 -3.57 -1.47 -29.70
N LYS A 18 -3.18 -2.26 -30.70
CA LYS A 18 -3.50 -3.70 -30.78
C LYS A 18 -2.84 -4.53 -29.67
N ASN A 19 -1.80 -4.01 -29.05
CA ASN A 19 -1.12 -4.68 -27.93
C ASN A 19 -1.70 -4.29 -26.58
N ILE A 20 -2.59 -3.30 -26.50
CA ILE A 20 -3.24 -2.88 -25.26
C ILE A 20 -4.48 -3.74 -25.02
N VAL A 21 -4.54 -4.38 -23.86
CA VAL A 21 -5.71 -5.15 -23.37
C VAL A 21 -6.56 -4.30 -22.45
N SER A 22 -5.92 -3.52 -21.58
CA SER A 22 -6.60 -2.64 -20.62
C SER A 22 -5.65 -1.50 -20.23
N ALA A 23 -6.19 -0.32 -20.04
CA ALA A 23 -5.47 0.85 -19.57
C ALA A 23 -6.22 1.51 -18.42
N ALA A 24 -5.53 1.75 -17.31
CA ALA A 24 -6.00 2.46 -16.15
C ALA A 24 -4.86 3.35 -15.59
N HIS A 25 -5.18 4.27 -14.71
CA HIS A 25 -4.16 5.04 -14.00
C HIS A 25 -4.45 5.13 -12.51
N CYS A 26 -3.46 5.51 -11.72
CA CYS A 26 -3.63 5.96 -10.35
C CYS A 26 -3.01 7.36 -10.22
N ALA A 27 -2.97 7.92 -9.03
CA ALA A 27 -2.48 9.29 -8.81
C ALA A 27 -1.12 9.62 -9.47
N THR A 28 -0.25 8.62 -9.69
CA THR A 28 1.12 8.85 -10.19
C THR A 28 1.54 7.94 -11.35
N ARG A 29 0.73 6.91 -11.72
CA ARG A 29 1.16 5.85 -12.63
C ARG A 29 0.11 5.51 -13.67
N LEU A 30 0.53 5.45 -14.93
CA LEU A 30 -0.21 4.78 -16.00
C LEU A 30 -0.02 3.26 -15.87
N ARG A 31 -1.10 2.50 -15.89
CA ARG A 31 -1.12 1.03 -15.72
C ARG A 31 -1.70 0.39 -16.96
N LEU A 32 -0.88 -0.33 -17.68
CA LEU A 32 -1.25 -0.99 -18.91
C LEU A 32 -1.20 -2.51 -18.74
N VAL A 33 -2.24 -3.20 -19.16
CA VAL A 33 -2.21 -4.63 -19.43
C VAL A 33 -1.99 -4.80 -20.93
N ILE A 34 -0.83 -5.32 -21.33
CA ILE A 34 -0.46 -5.50 -22.73
C ILE A 34 -0.52 -6.97 -23.14
N ALA A 35 -0.88 -7.25 -24.39
CA ALA A 35 -1.08 -8.60 -24.90
C ALA A 35 0.24 -9.38 -24.94
N ASP A 36 1.29 -8.75 -25.39
CA ASP A 36 2.61 -9.33 -25.62
C ASP A 36 3.68 -8.39 -25.03
N ASN A 37 4.26 -8.78 -23.91
CA ASN A 37 5.28 -8.00 -23.21
C ASN A 37 6.60 -7.89 -24.00
N SER A 38 6.86 -8.79 -24.94
CA SER A 38 8.07 -8.75 -25.76
C SER A 38 8.09 -7.58 -26.76
N LYS A 39 6.91 -6.99 -27.04
CA LYS A 39 6.76 -5.85 -27.91
C LYS A 39 6.94 -4.50 -27.19
N ALA A 40 7.03 -4.52 -25.87
CA ALA A 40 7.23 -3.29 -25.10
C ALA A 40 8.73 -2.99 -24.94
N ASP A 41 9.17 -1.90 -25.50
CA ASP A 41 10.50 -1.36 -25.31
C ASP A 41 10.55 -0.48 -24.04
N LYS A 42 10.83 -1.11 -22.91
CA LYS A 42 10.84 -0.44 -21.60
C LYS A 42 11.92 0.64 -21.51
N GLU A 43 13.05 0.44 -22.17
CA GLU A 43 14.16 1.38 -22.18
C GLU A 43 13.81 2.64 -23.00
N ALA A 44 13.15 2.46 -24.11
CA ALA A 44 12.63 3.58 -24.91
C ALA A 44 11.54 4.36 -24.15
N ILE A 45 10.62 3.66 -23.44
CA ILE A 45 9.58 4.31 -22.62
C ILE A 45 10.20 5.12 -21.47
N GLU A 46 11.26 4.61 -20.79
CA GLU A 46 11.95 5.36 -19.73
C GLU A 46 12.56 6.67 -20.22
N ASN A 47 12.90 6.76 -21.50
CA ASN A 47 13.50 7.96 -22.10
C ASN A 47 12.47 8.95 -22.65
N VAL A 48 11.17 8.64 -22.60
CA VAL A 48 10.10 9.55 -23.01
C VAL A 48 10.01 10.73 -22.02
N ASP A 49 9.81 11.93 -22.56
CA ASP A 49 9.68 13.14 -21.73
C ASP A 49 8.52 13.00 -20.73
N GLY A 50 8.79 13.26 -19.46
CA GLY A 50 7.84 13.13 -18.35
C GLY A 50 7.72 11.75 -17.72
N VAL A 51 8.31 10.70 -18.29
CA VAL A 51 8.39 9.39 -17.64
C VAL A 51 9.51 9.40 -16.60
N LYS A 52 9.16 8.98 -15.37
CA LYS A 52 10.08 8.92 -14.23
C LYS A 52 10.61 7.50 -13.98
N GLY A 53 9.98 6.49 -14.57
CA GLY A 53 10.39 5.10 -14.47
C GLY A 53 9.33 4.16 -15.05
N VAL A 54 9.76 2.96 -15.45
CA VAL A 54 8.91 1.91 -16.02
C VAL A 54 9.25 0.59 -15.35
N PHE A 55 8.24 -0.14 -14.92
CA PHE A 55 8.43 -1.47 -14.36
C PHE A 55 7.20 -2.34 -14.62
N GLU A 56 7.41 -3.65 -14.53
CA GLU A 56 6.33 -4.62 -14.66
C GLU A 56 6.07 -5.25 -13.28
N ALA A 57 4.82 -5.17 -12.84
CA ALA A 57 4.40 -5.76 -11.59
C ALA A 57 2.98 -6.32 -11.71
N SER A 58 2.76 -7.50 -11.16
CA SER A 58 1.43 -8.15 -11.11
C SER A 58 0.75 -8.29 -12.48
N GLY A 59 1.52 -8.51 -13.55
CA GLY A 59 1.01 -8.63 -14.92
C GLY A 59 0.61 -7.30 -15.58
N GLN A 60 1.02 -6.18 -15.01
CA GLN A 60 0.80 -4.83 -15.55
C GLN A 60 2.14 -4.16 -15.83
N LEU A 61 2.25 -3.48 -16.95
CA LEU A 61 3.30 -2.51 -17.22
C LEU A 61 2.88 -1.20 -16.54
N GLN A 62 3.69 -0.73 -15.61
CA GLN A 62 3.45 0.49 -14.84
C GLN A 62 4.46 1.55 -15.22
N ILE A 63 3.97 2.70 -15.70
CA ILE A 63 4.78 3.83 -16.14
C ILE A 63 4.54 4.98 -15.16
N ILE A 64 5.57 5.39 -14.45
CA ILE A 64 5.51 6.47 -13.46
C ILE A 64 5.62 7.79 -14.19
N LEU A 65 4.58 8.60 -14.11
CA LEU A 65 4.50 9.94 -14.72
C LEU A 65 4.46 11.04 -13.65
N GLY A 66 4.00 10.72 -12.44
CA GLY A 66 3.80 11.65 -11.34
C GLY A 66 2.39 12.20 -11.27
N THR A 67 2.08 12.87 -10.15
CA THR A 67 0.78 13.51 -9.89
C THR A 67 0.49 14.58 -10.96
N GLY A 68 -0.76 14.68 -11.39
CA GLY A 68 -1.22 15.63 -12.40
C GLY A 68 -0.83 15.27 -13.86
N THR A 69 0.42 14.88 -14.09
CA THR A 69 0.92 14.48 -15.41
C THR A 69 0.26 13.20 -15.92
N VAL A 70 0.03 12.24 -15.02
CA VAL A 70 -0.52 10.93 -15.41
C VAL A 70 -1.92 11.02 -15.98
N ASN A 71 -2.77 11.89 -15.46
CA ASN A 71 -4.15 12.06 -15.93
C ASN A 71 -4.15 12.58 -17.37
N LYS A 72 -3.41 13.66 -17.63
CA LYS A 72 -3.31 14.29 -18.97
C LYS A 72 -2.71 13.34 -20.01
N VAL A 73 -1.67 12.61 -19.65
CA VAL A 73 -1.09 11.58 -20.54
C VAL A 73 -2.04 10.42 -20.73
N PHE A 74 -2.79 10.02 -19.73
CA PHE A 74 -3.76 8.94 -19.81
C PHE A 74 -4.91 9.28 -20.76
N ASP A 75 -5.49 10.47 -20.64
CA ASP A 75 -6.60 10.93 -21.49
C ASP A 75 -6.18 10.98 -22.97
N GLU A 76 -5.01 11.53 -23.26
CA GLU A 76 -4.45 11.51 -24.61
C GLU A 76 -4.12 10.07 -25.06
N PHE A 77 -3.63 9.22 -24.16
CA PHE A 77 -3.29 7.84 -24.46
C PHE A 77 -4.52 7.01 -24.88
N ILE A 78 -5.63 7.08 -24.11
CA ILE A 78 -6.86 6.36 -24.47
C ILE A 78 -7.50 6.92 -25.75
N ALA A 79 -7.45 8.24 -25.95
CA ALA A 79 -7.97 8.88 -27.15
C ALA A 79 -7.19 8.43 -28.40
N ILE A 80 -5.85 8.41 -28.36
CA ILE A 80 -4.99 7.98 -29.47
C ILE A 80 -5.08 6.46 -29.68
N ALA A 81 -5.13 5.68 -28.60
CA ALA A 81 -5.23 4.22 -28.68
C ALA A 81 -6.60 3.74 -29.15
N GLY A 82 -7.63 4.59 -29.10
CA GLY A 82 -9.01 4.24 -29.47
C GLY A 82 -9.65 3.21 -28.54
N ILE A 83 -9.29 3.26 -27.24
CA ILE A 83 -9.77 2.33 -26.21
C ILE A 83 -10.55 3.09 -25.14
N THR A 84 -11.46 2.41 -24.45
CA THR A 84 -12.15 2.96 -23.28
C THR A 84 -11.27 2.85 -22.04
N ALA A 85 -11.34 3.86 -21.17
CA ALA A 85 -10.69 3.81 -19.86
C ALA A 85 -11.23 2.61 -19.06
N SER A 86 -10.33 1.80 -18.51
CA SER A 86 -10.69 0.70 -17.61
C SER A 86 -10.58 1.16 -16.17
N THR A 87 -11.47 0.67 -15.32
CA THR A 87 -11.32 0.86 -13.87
C THR A 87 -10.08 0.12 -13.36
N LYS A 88 -9.56 0.52 -12.20
CA LYS A 88 -8.44 -0.21 -11.54
C LYS A 88 -8.79 -1.68 -11.29
N ALA A 89 -10.08 -1.98 -11.03
CA ALA A 89 -10.56 -3.33 -10.80
C ALA A 89 -10.51 -4.16 -12.10
N GLU A 90 -11.00 -3.62 -13.20
CA GLU A 90 -10.98 -4.28 -14.52
C GLU A 90 -9.56 -4.50 -15.04
N ALA A 91 -8.67 -3.52 -14.87
CA ALA A 91 -7.25 -3.69 -15.21
C ALA A 91 -6.57 -4.76 -14.33
N LYS A 92 -6.94 -4.86 -13.04
CA LYS A 92 -6.47 -5.91 -12.13
C LYS A 92 -7.00 -7.29 -12.54
N GLU A 93 -8.23 -7.37 -13.00
CA GLU A 93 -8.87 -8.61 -13.46
C GLU A 93 -8.28 -9.10 -14.79
N ALA A 94 -8.15 -8.22 -15.78
CA ALA A 94 -7.49 -8.53 -17.05
C ALA A 94 -6.02 -8.98 -16.88
N ALA A 95 -5.29 -8.38 -15.92
CA ALA A 95 -3.95 -8.83 -15.56
C ALA A 95 -3.95 -10.21 -14.89
N ALA A 96 -4.98 -10.51 -14.09
CA ALA A 96 -5.13 -11.79 -13.40
C ALA A 96 -5.41 -12.96 -14.35
N GLU A 97 -6.15 -12.73 -15.44
CA GLU A 97 -6.44 -13.77 -16.43
C GLU A 97 -5.17 -14.33 -17.08
N LYS A 98 -4.16 -13.49 -17.29
CA LYS A 98 -2.88 -13.86 -17.92
C LYS A 98 -1.89 -14.57 -16.99
N GLN A 99 -2.14 -14.55 -15.66
CA GLN A 99 -1.25 -15.17 -14.69
C GLN A 99 -1.41 -16.69 -14.70
N ASN A 100 -0.30 -17.41 -14.53
CA ASN A 100 -0.33 -18.85 -14.30
C ASN A 100 -0.98 -19.16 -12.93
N TRP A 101 -1.40 -20.41 -12.71
CA TRP A 101 -2.09 -20.82 -11.49
C TRP A 101 -1.30 -20.52 -10.20
N PHE A 102 0.03 -20.60 -10.25
CA PHE A 102 0.91 -20.35 -9.12
C PHE A 102 0.87 -18.86 -8.72
N MET A 103 0.96 -17.95 -9.70
CA MET A 103 0.83 -16.50 -9.43
C MET A 103 -0.57 -16.11 -8.96
N LYS A 104 -1.62 -16.81 -9.45
CA LYS A 104 -2.99 -16.62 -8.94
C LYS A 104 -3.11 -17.03 -7.48
N ALA A 105 -2.48 -18.15 -7.08
CA ALA A 105 -2.46 -18.58 -5.68
C ALA A 105 -1.71 -17.59 -4.77
N ILE A 106 -0.56 -17.06 -5.21
CA ILE A 106 0.19 -16.04 -4.46
C ILE A 106 -0.63 -14.77 -4.30
N LYS A 107 -1.26 -14.31 -5.39
CA LYS A 107 -2.14 -13.13 -5.35
C LYS A 107 -3.30 -13.33 -4.38
N LEU A 108 -3.92 -14.50 -4.39
CA LEU A 108 -5.00 -14.85 -3.48
C LEU A 108 -4.54 -14.76 -2.01
N LEU A 109 -3.36 -15.31 -1.70
CA LEU A 109 -2.78 -15.17 -0.35
C LEU A 109 -2.55 -13.71 0.02
N GLY A 110 -2.02 -12.90 -0.92
CA GLY A 110 -1.89 -11.46 -0.72
C GLY A 110 -3.25 -10.78 -0.46
N ASP A 111 -4.26 -11.08 -1.26
CA ASP A 111 -5.62 -10.52 -1.10
C ASP A 111 -6.26 -10.93 0.25
N ILE A 112 -5.86 -12.06 0.83
CA ILE A 112 -6.30 -12.51 2.17
C ILE A 112 -5.51 -11.80 3.28
N PHE A 113 -4.17 -11.71 3.18
CA PHE A 113 -3.33 -11.21 4.28
C PHE A 113 -3.23 -9.68 4.34
N VAL A 114 -3.18 -8.98 3.20
CA VAL A 114 -3.03 -7.51 3.16
C VAL A 114 -4.06 -6.77 4.02
N PRO A 115 -5.35 -7.12 4.02
CA PRO A 115 -6.33 -6.43 4.87
C PRO A 115 -6.12 -6.63 6.37
N ILE A 116 -5.48 -7.72 6.80
CA ILE A 116 -5.24 -8.02 8.23
C ILE A 116 -3.87 -7.55 8.72
N ILE A 117 -2.96 -7.14 7.83
CA ILE A 117 -1.63 -6.62 8.18
C ILE A 117 -1.70 -5.51 9.25
N PRO A 118 -2.57 -4.48 9.16
CA PRO A 118 -2.62 -3.44 10.19
C PRO A 118 -2.89 -4.00 11.60
N ALA A 119 -3.76 -5.00 11.74
CA ALA A 119 -4.04 -5.63 13.03
C ALA A 119 -2.84 -6.43 13.56
N ILE A 120 -2.14 -7.16 12.66
CA ILE A 120 -0.92 -7.90 13.01
C ILE A 120 0.20 -6.94 13.42
N VAL A 121 0.39 -5.84 12.67
CA VAL A 121 1.41 -4.82 12.97
C VAL A 121 1.13 -4.15 14.31
N ALA A 122 -0.11 -3.76 14.59
CA ALA A 122 -0.49 -3.14 15.86
C ALA A 122 -0.20 -4.08 17.06
N SER A 123 -0.61 -5.35 16.96
CA SER A 123 -0.29 -6.37 17.98
C SER A 123 1.22 -6.63 18.08
N GLY A 124 1.90 -6.78 16.95
CA GLY A 124 3.35 -7.03 16.93
C GLY A 124 4.16 -5.89 17.53
N PHE A 125 3.78 -4.64 17.24
CA PHE A 125 4.44 -3.46 17.79
C PHE A 125 4.22 -3.35 19.31
N LEU A 126 2.98 -3.55 19.77
CA LEU A 126 2.66 -3.55 21.20
C LEU A 126 3.36 -4.73 21.93
N MET A 127 3.42 -5.90 21.31
CA MET A 127 4.20 -7.05 21.83
C MET A 127 5.68 -6.69 21.93
N GLY A 128 6.24 -6.00 20.95
CA GLY A 128 7.61 -5.49 20.97
C GLY A 128 7.86 -4.56 22.16
N ILE A 129 6.95 -3.62 22.42
CA ILE A 129 7.01 -2.73 23.59
C ILE A 129 6.96 -3.54 24.90
N MET A 130 6.03 -4.49 25.01
CA MET A 130 5.93 -5.34 26.21
C MET A 130 7.19 -6.16 26.43
N ASN A 131 7.76 -6.77 25.37
CA ASN A 131 9.04 -7.47 25.43
C ASN A 131 10.20 -6.54 25.88
N ALA A 132 10.21 -5.28 25.42
CA ALA A 132 11.19 -4.29 25.85
C ALA A 132 11.05 -3.96 27.35
N LEU A 133 9.83 -3.79 27.83
CA LEU A 133 9.55 -3.54 29.24
C LEU A 133 9.98 -4.75 30.10
N ASP A 134 9.69 -5.97 29.66
CA ASP A 134 10.13 -7.19 30.34
C ASP A 134 11.65 -7.34 30.38
N PHE A 135 12.31 -7.05 29.26
CA PHE A 135 13.76 -7.06 29.18
C PHE A 135 14.40 -6.04 30.14
N MET A 136 13.86 -4.80 30.18
CA MET A 136 14.35 -3.75 31.07
C MET A 136 14.12 -4.11 32.54
N ASN A 137 12.97 -4.70 32.87
CA ASN A 137 12.65 -5.16 34.23
C ASN A 137 13.56 -6.32 34.68
N ALA A 138 13.77 -7.31 33.78
CA ALA A 138 14.61 -8.48 34.08
C ALA A 138 16.09 -8.13 34.27
N ASN A 139 16.58 -7.07 33.61
CA ASN A 139 17.96 -6.60 33.71
C ASN A 139 18.16 -5.48 34.76
N GLY A 140 17.13 -5.12 35.51
CA GLY A 140 17.21 -4.13 36.58
C GLY A 140 17.31 -2.66 36.10
N PHE A 141 17.08 -2.38 34.82
CA PHE A 141 17.05 -1.00 34.30
C PHE A 141 15.78 -0.26 34.70
N LEU A 142 14.68 -0.99 34.92
CA LEU A 142 13.39 -0.44 35.31
C LEU A 142 12.69 -1.42 36.23
N THR A 143 12.04 -0.93 37.29
CA THR A 143 11.21 -1.77 38.15
C THR A 143 9.76 -1.63 37.76
N ILE A 144 9.19 -2.67 37.17
CA ILE A 144 7.82 -2.68 36.64
C ILE A 144 6.95 -3.56 37.52
N ASN A 145 5.81 -3.03 37.99
CA ASN A 145 4.81 -3.83 38.65
C ASN A 145 3.98 -4.59 37.60
N THR A 146 4.36 -5.85 37.35
CA THR A 146 3.69 -6.75 36.40
C THR A 146 2.25 -7.11 36.78
N ASN A 147 1.84 -6.82 38.04
CA ASN A 147 0.46 -7.00 38.49
C ASN A 147 -0.38 -5.72 38.33
N SER A 148 0.18 -4.63 37.85
CA SER A 148 -0.58 -3.41 37.56
C SER A 148 -1.61 -3.64 36.44
N SER A 149 -2.79 -3.03 36.54
CA SER A 149 -3.84 -3.17 35.50
C SER A 149 -3.37 -2.74 34.13
N ILE A 150 -2.56 -1.68 34.04
CA ILE A 150 -2.00 -1.19 32.77
C ILE A 150 -1.12 -2.27 32.13
N TYR A 151 -0.20 -2.88 32.90
CA TYR A 151 0.69 -3.93 32.38
C TYR A 151 -0.11 -5.17 31.94
N VAL A 152 -1.04 -5.64 32.78
CA VAL A 152 -1.88 -6.82 32.48
C VAL A 152 -2.72 -6.60 31.23
N PHE A 153 -3.36 -5.43 31.09
CA PHE A 153 -4.17 -5.12 29.91
C PHE A 153 -3.31 -4.88 28.65
N ALA A 154 -2.18 -4.19 28.77
CA ALA A 154 -1.27 -4.01 27.64
C ALA A 154 -0.73 -5.37 27.14
N ASN A 155 -0.40 -6.28 28.03
CA ASN A 155 0.03 -7.64 27.66
C ASN A 155 -1.11 -8.43 26.98
N LEU A 156 -2.35 -8.32 27.48
CA LEU A 156 -3.52 -8.92 26.85
C LEU A 156 -3.77 -8.33 25.44
N PHE A 157 -3.67 -7.01 25.28
CA PHE A 157 -3.87 -6.36 23.99
C PHE A 157 -2.75 -6.67 22.99
N SER A 158 -1.52 -6.87 23.46
CA SER A 158 -0.36 -7.12 22.61
C SER A 158 -0.47 -8.39 21.76
N ASN A 159 -1.14 -9.42 22.24
CA ASN A 159 -1.23 -10.70 21.55
C ASN A 159 -2.60 -10.99 20.92
N ILE A 160 -3.57 -10.06 21.04
CA ILE A 160 -4.97 -10.32 20.66
C ILE A 160 -5.14 -10.72 19.20
N ALA A 161 -4.43 -10.05 18.25
CA ALA A 161 -4.53 -10.38 16.84
C ALA A 161 -3.96 -11.77 16.53
N TYR A 162 -2.95 -12.22 17.26
CA TYR A 162 -2.38 -13.57 17.08
C TYR A 162 -3.29 -14.64 17.68
N THR A 163 -3.88 -14.36 18.84
CA THR A 163 -4.79 -15.29 19.54
C THR A 163 -6.04 -15.60 18.70
N PHE A 164 -6.57 -14.59 18.01
CA PHE A 164 -7.78 -14.71 17.19
C PHE A 164 -7.51 -14.61 15.68
N LEU A 165 -6.28 -14.91 15.28
CA LEU A 165 -5.83 -14.77 13.89
C LEU A 165 -6.67 -15.59 12.91
N GLN A 166 -7.12 -16.79 13.30
CA GLN A 166 -7.96 -17.66 12.49
C GLN A 166 -9.27 -16.99 12.10
N ILE A 167 -9.84 -16.18 13.00
CA ILE A 167 -11.06 -15.41 12.70
C ILE A 167 -10.77 -14.31 11.67
N LEU A 168 -9.65 -13.60 11.83
CA LEU A 168 -9.24 -12.55 10.90
C LEU A 168 -8.95 -13.11 9.50
N ILE A 169 -8.21 -14.22 9.43
CA ILE A 169 -7.92 -14.92 8.18
C ILE A 169 -9.22 -15.41 7.53
N ALA A 170 -10.11 -16.06 8.30
CA ALA A 170 -11.34 -16.61 7.79
C ALA A 170 -12.29 -15.53 7.25
N PHE A 171 -12.40 -14.40 7.94
CA PHE A 171 -13.19 -13.24 7.50
C PHE A 171 -12.65 -12.67 6.18
N SER A 172 -11.33 -12.47 6.10
CA SER A 172 -10.67 -11.93 4.90
C SER A 172 -10.72 -12.93 3.74
N ALA A 173 -10.50 -14.23 4.00
CA ALA A 173 -10.59 -15.29 3.00
C ALA A 173 -12.00 -15.41 2.42
N ALA A 174 -13.04 -15.28 3.25
CA ALA A 174 -14.45 -15.28 2.78
C ALA A 174 -14.69 -14.15 1.78
N LYS A 175 -14.17 -12.94 2.06
CA LYS A 175 -14.21 -11.82 1.10
C LYS A 175 -13.47 -12.16 -0.20
N ALA A 176 -12.26 -12.71 -0.12
CA ALA A 176 -11.45 -13.06 -1.28
C ALA A 176 -12.11 -14.15 -2.16
N PHE A 177 -12.79 -15.11 -1.54
CA PHE A 177 -13.53 -16.16 -2.23
C PHE A 177 -14.96 -15.76 -2.62
N GLY A 178 -15.43 -14.55 -2.24
CA GLY A 178 -16.79 -14.09 -2.52
C GLY A 178 -17.86 -14.88 -1.79
N ALA A 179 -17.63 -15.22 -0.52
CA ALA A 179 -18.56 -15.81 0.43
C ALA A 179 -18.99 -14.77 1.47
N ASN A 180 -19.98 -15.09 2.28
CA ASN A 180 -20.38 -14.25 3.41
C ASN A 180 -19.26 -14.19 4.46
N GLN A 181 -18.76 -13.00 4.72
CA GLN A 181 -17.62 -12.78 5.62
C GLN A 181 -17.91 -13.18 7.07
N TYR A 182 -19.15 -13.00 7.53
CA TYR A 182 -19.57 -13.39 8.87
C TYR A 182 -19.65 -14.90 9.04
N LEU A 183 -20.11 -15.63 8.01
CA LEU A 183 -20.06 -17.09 8.02
C LEU A 183 -18.61 -17.59 7.99
N GLY A 184 -17.74 -16.91 7.24
CA GLY A 184 -16.30 -17.14 7.30
C GLY A 184 -15.74 -16.99 8.71
N ALA A 185 -16.06 -15.87 9.39
CA ALA A 185 -15.65 -15.65 10.78
C ALA A 185 -16.14 -16.77 11.71
N VAL A 186 -17.38 -17.25 11.53
CA VAL A 186 -17.93 -18.37 12.32
C VAL A 186 -17.10 -19.65 12.12
N ILE A 187 -16.64 -19.95 10.90
CA ILE A 187 -15.73 -21.08 10.66
C ILE A 187 -14.41 -20.88 11.44
N GLY A 188 -13.83 -19.66 11.40
CA GLY A 188 -12.64 -19.32 12.19
C GLY A 188 -12.86 -19.52 13.69
N MET A 189 -14.02 -19.12 14.21
CA MET A 189 -14.41 -19.32 15.63
C MET A 189 -14.55 -20.81 15.98
N ILE A 190 -15.15 -21.63 15.10
CA ILE A 190 -15.24 -23.08 15.29
C ILE A 190 -13.85 -23.69 15.42
N MET A 191 -12.89 -23.27 14.58
CA MET A 191 -11.54 -23.83 14.55
C MET A 191 -10.70 -23.53 15.80
N ILE A 192 -11.05 -22.49 16.56
CA ILE A 192 -10.37 -22.13 17.82
C ILE A 192 -11.32 -22.16 19.03
N HIS A 193 -12.41 -22.91 18.90
CA HIS A 193 -13.42 -22.96 19.95
C HIS A 193 -12.82 -23.46 21.29
N PRO A 194 -13.18 -22.87 22.45
CA PRO A 194 -12.63 -23.26 23.76
C PRO A 194 -12.84 -24.74 24.16
N SER A 195 -13.80 -25.44 23.53
CA SER A 195 -13.97 -26.89 23.74
C SER A 195 -12.91 -27.75 23.02
N LEU A 196 -12.10 -27.15 22.15
CA LEU A 196 -10.91 -27.77 21.57
C LEU A 196 -9.72 -27.45 22.44
N GLN A 197 -8.82 -28.42 22.64
CA GLN A 197 -7.56 -28.18 23.31
C GLN A 197 -6.74 -27.14 22.56
N ASN A 198 -6.15 -26.18 23.26
CA ASN A 198 -5.32 -25.18 22.62
C ASN A 198 -4.09 -25.83 21.96
N ALA A 199 -3.85 -25.56 20.66
CA ALA A 199 -2.76 -26.16 19.91
C ALA A 199 -1.38 -25.90 20.54
N TYR A 200 -1.19 -24.76 21.20
CA TYR A 200 0.08 -24.41 21.86
C TYR A 200 0.38 -25.25 23.11
N THR A 201 -0.63 -25.83 23.76
CA THR A 201 -0.43 -26.66 24.94
C THR A 201 -0.15 -28.13 24.61
N VAL A 202 -0.42 -28.57 23.39
CA VAL A 202 -0.24 -29.98 22.97
C VAL A 202 1.22 -30.45 23.16
N ALA A 203 2.19 -29.57 22.88
CA ALA A 203 3.62 -29.91 23.03
C ALA A 203 4.04 -30.23 24.47
N THR A 204 3.36 -29.64 25.47
CA THR A 204 3.65 -29.80 26.90
C THR A 204 2.74 -30.79 27.60
N GLU A 205 1.48 -30.89 27.19
CA GLU A 205 0.43 -31.65 27.88
C GLU A 205 0.05 -32.94 27.12
N GLY A 206 0.48 -33.08 25.86
CA GLY A 206 -0.01 -34.12 24.96
C GLY A 206 -1.45 -33.89 24.51
N VAL A 207 -1.97 -34.75 23.64
CA VAL A 207 -3.38 -34.72 23.23
C VAL A 207 -4.26 -35.21 24.35
N GLN A 208 -5.18 -34.37 24.84
CA GLN A 208 -6.03 -34.64 25.96
C GLN A 208 -7.32 -35.41 25.58
N GLN A 209 -7.86 -35.14 24.41
CA GLN A 209 -9.15 -35.68 23.98
C GLN A 209 -9.14 -36.07 22.51
N THR A 210 -9.77 -37.19 22.20
CA THR A 210 -10.02 -37.63 20.83
C THR A 210 -11.51 -37.84 20.64
N GLN A 211 -11.99 -37.63 19.40
CA GLN A 211 -13.37 -37.83 19.02
C GLN A 211 -13.48 -38.81 17.85
N SER A 212 -14.38 -39.78 17.98
CA SER A 212 -14.72 -40.68 16.89
C SER A 212 -15.58 -39.96 15.85
N VAL A 213 -15.23 -40.09 14.57
CA VAL A 213 -15.95 -39.45 13.45
C VAL A 213 -16.44 -40.48 12.44
N PHE A 214 -17.38 -40.07 11.58
CA PHE A 214 -18.01 -40.91 10.54
C PHE A 214 -18.47 -42.26 11.09
N PHE A 215 -19.30 -42.23 12.17
CA PHE A 215 -19.89 -43.41 12.80
C PHE A 215 -18.84 -44.44 13.33
N GLY A 216 -17.68 -43.96 13.74
CA GLY A 216 -16.63 -44.79 14.32
C GLY A 216 -15.56 -45.25 13.33
N LEU A 217 -15.49 -44.66 12.13
CA LEU A 217 -14.51 -45.05 11.12
C LEU A 217 -13.08 -44.75 11.56
N TYR A 218 -12.85 -43.59 12.21
CA TYR A 218 -11.55 -43.21 12.77
C TYR A 218 -11.73 -42.16 13.87
N HIS A 219 -10.63 -41.85 14.56
CA HIS A 219 -10.59 -40.86 15.64
C HIS A 219 -9.75 -39.66 15.20
N ILE A 220 -10.17 -38.47 15.61
CA ILE A 220 -9.44 -37.23 15.44
C ILE A 220 -9.08 -36.67 16.82
N ASP A 221 -7.99 -35.92 16.87
CA ASP A 221 -7.61 -35.17 18.06
C ASP A 221 -8.49 -33.93 18.19
N MET A 222 -9.05 -33.68 19.36
CA MET A 222 -9.87 -32.51 19.66
C MET A 222 -8.99 -31.30 19.98
N VAL A 223 -8.14 -30.93 19.03
CA VAL A 223 -7.18 -29.83 19.10
C VAL A 223 -7.62 -28.70 18.22
N GLY A 224 -7.49 -27.48 18.72
CA GLY A 224 -7.77 -26.26 17.96
C GLY A 224 -6.69 -25.95 16.92
N TYR A 225 -7.00 -25.04 16.03
CA TYR A 225 -6.13 -24.67 14.91
C TYR A 225 -5.41 -23.34 15.14
N GLN A 226 -5.09 -23.02 16.41
CA GLN A 226 -4.31 -21.82 16.75
C GLN A 226 -2.94 -21.88 16.03
N GLY A 227 -2.58 -20.79 15.35
CA GLY A 227 -1.34 -20.69 14.58
C GLY A 227 -1.34 -21.36 13.20
N HIS A 228 -2.38 -22.10 12.86
CA HIS A 228 -2.49 -22.72 11.54
C HIS A 228 -3.20 -21.80 10.55
N VAL A 229 -2.66 -21.67 9.36
CA VAL A 229 -3.11 -20.74 8.30
C VAL A 229 -3.80 -21.48 7.16
N ILE A 230 -3.14 -22.48 6.59
CA ILE A 230 -3.61 -23.20 5.41
C ILE A 230 -4.94 -23.89 5.64
N PRO A 231 -5.15 -24.61 6.76
CA PRO A 231 -6.44 -25.24 7.06
C PRO A 231 -7.61 -24.26 7.08
N VAL A 232 -7.39 -23.05 7.61
CA VAL A 232 -8.43 -22.00 7.68
C VAL A 232 -8.83 -21.53 6.29
N ILE A 233 -7.85 -21.25 5.42
CA ILE A 233 -8.09 -20.81 4.05
C ILE A 233 -8.88 -21.86 3.26
N ILE A 234 -8.49 -23.13 3.38
CA ILE A 234 -9.17 -24.24 2.70
C ILE A 234 -10.59 -24.43 3.24
N ALA A 235 -10.79 -24.35 4.55
CA ALA A 235 -12.13 -24.42 5.15
C ALA A 235 -13.05 -23.34 4.59
N VAL A 236 -12.59 -22.10 4.50
CA VAL A 236 -13.40 -20.99 3.97
C VAL A 236 -13.61 -21.11 2.46
N TRP A 237 -12.65 -21.68 1.72
CA TRP A 237 -12.87 -22.00 0.31
C TRP A 237 -14.01 -23.03 0.14
N ILE A 238 -14.05 -24.08 0.97
CA ILE A 238 -15.16 -25.08 0.98
C ILE A 238 -16.48 -24.40 1.33
N LEU A 239 -16.49 -23.52 2.37
CA LEU A 239 -17.66 -22.72 2.72
C LEU A 239 -18.19 -21.94 1.50
N SER A 240 -17.29 -21.22 0.81
CA SER A 240 -17.65 -20.42 -0.36
C SER A 240 -18.26 -21.24 -1.50
N VAL A 241 -17.71 -22.42 -1.77
CA VAL A 241 -18.23 -23.32 -2.81
C VAL A 241 -19.61 -23.85 -2.43
N LEU A 242 -19.78 -24.23 -1.15
CA LEU A 242 -21.03 -24.79 -0.65
C LEU A 242 -22.14 -23.73 -0.60
N GLU A 243 -21.85 -22.56 -0.02
CA GLU A 243 -22.76 -21.41 0.05
C GLU A 243 -23.29 -21.02 -1.33
N LYS A 244 -22.38 -20.80 -2.29
CA LYS A 244 -22.75 -20.46 -3.68
C LYS A 244 -23.58 -21.52 -4.39
N LYS A 245 -23.36 -22.80 -4.08
CA LYS A 245 -24.19 -23.88 -4.63
C LYS A 245 -25.58 -23.93 -3.98
N LEU A 246 -25.63 -23.76 -2.67
CA LEU A 246 -26.89 -23.79 -1.92
C LEU A 246 -27.80 -22.63 -2.32
N HIS A 247 -27.30 -21.42 -2.48
CA HIS A 247 -28.08 -20.28 -3.00
C HIS A 247 -28.72 -20.52 -4.37
N LYS A 248 -28.20 -21.45 -5.17
CA LYS A 248 -28.76 -21.79 -6.48
C LYS A 248 -29.85 -22.89 -6.42
N VAL A 249 -29.87 -23.67 -5.35
CA VAL A 249 -30.69 -24.86 -5.23
C VAL A 249 -31.81 -24.67 -4.20
N VAL A 250 -31.51 -23.93 -3.13
CA VAL A 250 -32.48 -23.69 -2.04
C VAL A 250 -33.51 -22.65 -2.50
N PRO A 251 -34.81 -22.90 -2.32
CA PRO A 251 -35.85 -21.92 -2.61
C PRO A 251 -35.65 -20.62 -1.80
N ALA A 252 -35.93 -19.47 -2.42
CA ALA A 252 -35.70 -18.15 -1.82
C ALA A 252 -36.34 -17.96 -0.43
N ALA A 253 -37.49 -18.57 -0.18
CA ALA A 253 -38.20 -18.52 1.11
C ALA A 253 -37.43 -19.22 2.25
N LEU A 254 -36.59 -20.20 1.94
CA LEU A 254 -35.79 -20.97 2.92
C LEU A 254 -34.31 -20.62 2.91
N ASP A 255 -33.87 -19.91 1.91
CA ASP A 255 -32.45 -19.65 1.66
C ASP A 255 -31.75 -18.95 2.84
N LEU A 256 -32.42 -17.98 3.46
CA LEU A 256 -31.90 -17.24 4.62
C LEU A 256 -31.55 -18.14 5.82
N PHE A 257 -32.22 -19.29 5.96
CA PHE A 257 -32.00 -20.20 7.10
C PHE A 257 -31.23 -21.45 6.71
N VAL A 258 -31.57 -22.08 5.59
CA VAL A 258 -30.99 -23.37 5.19
C VAL A 258 -29.58 -23.21 4.70
N THR A 259 -29.30 -22.21 3.88
CA THR A 259 -27.97 -22.01 3.32
C THR A 259 -26.90 -21.72 4.39
N PRO A 260 -27.06 -20.77 5.34
CA PRO A 260 -26.08 -20.58 6.40
C PRO A 260 -25.93 -21.80 7.31
N LEU A 261 -27.06 -22.41 7.73
CA LEU A 261 -27.04 -23.57 8.61
C LEU A 261 -26.25 -24.74 8.01
N VAL A 262 -26.58 -25.12 6.78
CA VAL A 262 -25.95 -26.25 6.10
C VAL A 262 -24.50 -25.92 5.75
N SER A 263 -24.22 -24.72 5.27
CA SER A 263 -22.88 -24.29 4.93
C SER A 263 -21.94 -24.33 6.13
N VAL A 264 -22.35 -23.78 7.28
CA VAL A 264 -21.53 -23.77 8.50
C VAL A 264 -21.38 -25.18 9.07
N PHE A 265 -22.48 -25.94 9.19
CA PHE A 265 -22.42 -27.27 9.78
C PHE A 265 -21.55 -28.23 8.96
N VAL A 266 -21.79 -28.31 7.64
CA VAL A 266 -21.04 -29.21 6.75
C VAL A 266 -19.58 -28.80 6.67
N THR A 267 -19.30 -27.50 6.48
CA THR A 267 -17.93 -27.01 6.45
C THR A 267 -17.20 -27.23 7.77
N GLY A 268 -17.83 -26.90 8.90
CA GLY A 268 -17.25 -27.11 10.23
C GLY A 268 -16.93 -28.57 10.50
N TYR A 269 -17.88 -29.48 10.21
CA TYR A 269 -17.65 -30.92 10.38
C TYR A 269 -16.52 -31.45 9.48
N LEU A 270 -16.52 -31.10 8.18
CA LEU A 270 -15.47 -31.50 7.26
C LEU A 270 -14.11 -30.91 7.64
N THR A 271 -14.11 -29.67 8.16
CA THR A 271 -12.88 -29.02 8.59
C THR A 271 -12.25 -29.76 9.75
N LEU A 272 -13.01 -30.04 10.82
CA LEU A 272 -12.47 -30.71 12.00
C LEU A 272 -12.12 -32.18 11.74
N SER A 273 -12.88 -32.87 10.88
CA SER A 273 -12.72 -34.30 10.66
C SER A 273 -11.69 -34.65 9.57
N ILE A 274 -11.61 -33.90 8.47
CA ILE A 274 -10.81 -34.28 7.27
C ILE A 274 -9.80 -33.19 6.93
N VAL A 275 -10.30 -31.98 6.65
CA VAL A 275 -9.50 -30.90 6.06
C VAL A 275 -8.39 -30.46 7.01
N GLY A 276 -8.74 -30.21 8.26
CA GLY A 276 -7.78 -29.75 9.27
C GLY A 276 -6.61 -30.71 9.43
N PRO A 277 -6.83 -31.98 9.77
CA PRO A 277 -5.73 -32.96 9.95
C PRO A 277 -4.82 -33.07 8.73
N ILE A 278 -5.40 -33.15 7.51
CA ILE A 278 -4.64 -33.28 6.26
C ILE A 278 -3.79 -32.04 6.01
N PHE A 279 -4.38 -30.85 6.10
CA PHE A 279 -3.70 -29.60 5.75
C PHE A 279 -2.73 -29.14 6.84
N VAL A 280 -2.95 -29.47 8.13
CA VAL A 280 -1.96 -29.31 9.20
C VAL A 280 -0.71 -30.15 8.91
N TRP A 281 -0.89 -31.41 8.49
CA TRP A 281 0.24 -32.23 8.09
C TRP A 281 1.02 -31.60 6.92
N GLY A 282 0.32 -31.13 5.87
CA GLY A 282 0.93 -30.44 4.74
C GLY A 282 1.64 -29.14 5.13
N GLU A 283 1.03 -28.32 5.98
CA GLU A 283 1.63 -27.09 6.52
C GLU A 283 2.91 -27.38 7.30
N ASN A 284 2.87 -28.39 8.17
CA ASN A 284 4.04 -28.83 8.92
C ASN A 284 5.17 -29.35 8.02
N ALA A 285 4.85 -30.01 6.92
CA ALA A 285 5.85 -30.44 5.93
C ALA A 285 6.51 -29.24 5.24
N ILE A 286 5.74 -28.22 4.85
CA ILE A 286 6.26 -26.98 4.26
C ILE A 286 7.15 -26.24 5.27
N LEU A 287 6.68 -26.03 6.51
CA LEU A 287 7.45 -25.37 7.55
C LEU A 287 8.74 -26.16 7.88
N GLY A 288 8.67 -27.49 7.88
CA GLY A 288 9.83 -28.34 8.05
C GLY A 288 10.86 -28.19 6.92
N ALA A 289 10.40 -28.10 5.67
CA ALA A 289 11.27 -27.88 4.52
C ALA A 289 11.94 -26.49 4.57
N ILE A 290 11.18 -25.44 4.94
CA ILE A 290 11.72 -24.09 5.13
C ILE A 290 12.75 -24.10 6.27
N GLN A 291 12.42 -24.71 7.40
CA GLN A 291 13.34 -24.80 8.54
C GLN A 291 14.63 -25.56 8.15
N TRP A 292 14.49 -26.69 7.45
CA TRP A 292 15.65 -27.43 6.93
C TRP A 292 16.51 -26.55 6.02
N MET A 293 15.89 -25.80 5.11
CA MET A 293 16.61 -24.87 4.22
C MET A 293 17.34 -23.78 5.02
N LEU A 294 16.69 -23.16 6.01
CA LEU A 294 17.30 -22.11 6.84
C LEU A 294 18.45 -22.64 7.71
N THR A 295 18.44 -23.95 8.03
CA THR A 295 19.47 -24.62 8.83
C THR A 295 20.53 -25.34 8.00
N LEU A 296 20.56 -25.13 6.67
CA LEU A 296 21.63 -25.67 5.82
C LEU A 296 23.01 -25.27 6.34
N PRO A 297 24.02 -26.18 6.23
CA PRO A 297 25.36 -25.90 6.74
C PRO A 297 25.89 -24.54 6.29
N LEU A 298 26.61 -23.86 7.19
CA LEU A 298 27.21 -22.54 6.95
C LEU A 298 26.17 -21.44 6.63
N GLY A 299 24.87 -21.64 6.93
CA GLY A 299 23.82 -20.65 6.66
C GLY A 299 23.53 -20.40 5.18
N LEU A 300 23.91 -21.32 4.29
CA LEU A 300 23.78 -21.15 2.84
C LEU A 300 22.33 -20.91 2.40
N GLY A 301 21.37 -21.60 3.03
CA GLY A 301 19.96 -21.40 2.70
C GLY A 301 19.48 -19.99 3.04
N SER A 302 19.86 -19.48 4.19
CA SER A 302 19.53 -18.10 4.61
C SER A 302 20.24 -17.06 3.74
N LEU A 303 21.50 -17.29 3.34
CA LEU A 303 22.20 -16.45 2.38
C LEU A 303 21.42 -16.31 1.06
N ILE A 304 21.00 -17.44 0.49
CA ILE A 304 20.25 -17.47 -0.76
C ILE A 304 18.90 -16.80 -0.60
N MET A 305 18.15 -17.14 0.45
CA MET A 305 16.81 -16.59 0.65
C MET A 305 16.83 -15.10 1.02
N GLY A 306 17.79 -14.65 1.82
CA GLY A 306 17.97 -13.22 2.11
C GLY A 306 18.35 -12.41 0.86
N GLY A 307 19.16 -13.00 -0.02
CA GLY A 307 19.49 -12.42 -1.33
C GLY A 307 18.30 -12.39 -2.30
N LEU A 308 17.47 -13.42 -2.29
CA LEU A 308 16.28 -13.52 -3.14
C LEU A 308 15.05 -12.80 -2.57
N TYR A 309 15.09 -12.33 -1.33
CA TYR A 309 13.94 -11.67 -0.71
C TYR A 309 13.46 -10.45 -1.51
N ALA A 310 14.36 -9.52 -1.85
CA ALA A 310 13.99 -8.34 -2.64
C ALA A 310 13.44 -8.68 -4.04
N PRO A 311 13.97 -9.63 -4.83
CA PRO A 311 13.31 -10.19 -6.01
C PRO A 311 11.87 -10.66 -5.76
N THR A 312 11.60 -11.30 -4.62
CA THR A 312 10.23 -11.73 -4.30
C THR A 312 9.32 -10.56 -3.92
N VAL A 313 9.86 -9.47 -3.38
CA VAL A 313 9.11 -8.21 -3.19
C VAL A 313 8.66 -7.65 -4.53
N VAL A 314 9.54 -7.64 -5.53
CA VAL A 314 9.22 -7.14 -6.88
C VAL A 314 8.08 -7.93 -7.51
N THR A 315 8.03 -9.23 -7.31
CA THR A 315 6.97 -10.10 -7.84
C THR A 315 5.70 -10.12 -6.99
N GLY A 316 5.74 -9.56 -5.77
CA GLY A 316 4.63 -9.60 -4.81
C GLY A 316 4.52 -10.90 -4.00
N ILE A 317 5.41 -11.87 -4.22
CA ILE A 317 5.44 -13.17 -3.51
C ILE A 317 5.63 -12.98 -2.00
N HIS A 318 6.37 -11.95 -1.59
CA HIS A 318 6.66 -11.66 -0.17
C HIS A 318 5.41 -11.52 0.71
N GLN A 319 4.24 -11.23 0.13
CA GLN A 319 2.98 -11.13 0.87
C GLN A 319 2.58 -12.46 1.55
N MET A 320 3.01 -13.59 1.01
CA MET A 320 2.76 -14.91 1.61
C MET A 320 3.67 -15.22 2.81
N TYR A 321 4.76 -14.50 3.00
CA TYR A 321 5.76 -14.80 4.03
C TYR A 321 5.25 -14.61 5.45
N THR A 322 4.22 -13.77 5.63
CA THR A 322 3.50 -13.65 6.91
C THR A 322 2.97 -15.01 7.38
N ALA A 323 2.53 -15.88 6.46
CA ALA A 323 2.09 -17.23 6.81
C ALA A 323 3.25 -18.10 7.35
N ILE A 324 4.47 -17.91 6.82
CA ILE A 324 5.67 -18.60 7.31
C ILE A 324 6.02 -18.14 8.72
N ASP A 325 6.03 -16.82 8.94
CA ASP A 325 6.28 -16.25 10.27
C ASP A 325 5.32 -16.81 11.32
N ILE A 326 4.02 -16.78 11.02
CA ILE A 326 2.96 -17.25 11.90
C ILE A 326 3.13 -18.75 12.19
N GLY A 327 3.35 -19.56 11.16
CA GLY A 327 3.56 -20.98 11.31
C GLY A 327 4.82 -21.31 12.13
N GLN A 328 5.92 -20.58 11.95
CA GLN A 328 7.13 -20.75 12.75
C GLN A 328 6.89 -20.33 14.21
N LEU A 329 6.21 -19.21 14.45
CA LEU A 329 5.85 -18.78 15.81
C LEU A 329 5.00 -19.82 16.52
N ALA A 330 4.00 -20.37 15.82
CA ALA A 330 3.15 -21.42 16.38
C ALA A 330 3.91 -22.70 16.71
N LYS A 331 4.83 -23.12 15.84
CA LYS A 331 5.52 -24.41 15.96
C LYS A 331 6.77 -24.35 16.82
N TYR A 332 7.54 -23.26 16.75
CA TYR A 332 8.85 -23.13 17.38
C TYR A 332 8.90 -22.07 18.50
N GLY A 333 7.83 -21.28 18.66
CA GLY A 333 7.79 -20.15 19.60
C GLY A 333 8.61 -18.93 19.17
N VAL A 334 9.29 -19.01 18.02
CA VAL A 334 10.05 -17.94 17.39
C VAL A 334 9.97 -18.07 15.87
N THR A 335 10.11 -16.96 15.17
CA THR A 335 10.29 -16.98 13.70
C THR A 335 11.73 -16.64 13.34
N TYR A 336 12.35 -17.44 12.49
CA TYR A 336 13.67 -17.19 11.89
C TYR A 336 13.56 -16.44 10.58
N TRP A 337 12.33 -16.31 10.04
CA TRP A 337 12.06 -15.61 8.78
C TRP A 337 12.09 -14.09 8.94
N LEU A 338 11.58 -13.55 10.05
CA LEU A 338 11.52 -12.11 10.29
C LEU A 338 12.91 -11.44 10.34
N PRO A 339 13.93 -11.97 11.04
CA PRO A 339 15.29 -11.42 10.94
C PRO A 339 15.80 -11.38 9.50
N LEU A 340 15.66 -12.48 8.74
CA LEU A 340 16.04 -12.55 7.33
C LEU A 340 15.34 -11.46 6.49
N ALA A 341 14.04 -11.27 6.69
CA ALA A 341 13.27 -10.21 6.03
C ALA A 341 13.79 -8.81 6.41
N SER A 342 14.08 -8.60 7.69
CA SER A 342 14.63 -7.35 8.20
C SER A 342 16.00 -7.03 7.60
N ALA A 343 16.89 -8.03 7.52
CA ALA A 343 18.19 -7.91 6.86
C ALA A 343 18.05 -7.45 5.40
N ALA A 344 17.15 -8.08 4.65
CA ALA A 344 16.90 -7.73 3.25
C ALA A 344 16.31 -6.33 3.09
N ASN A 345 15.40 -5.94 3.98
CA ASN A 345 14.74 -4.64 3.94
C ASN A 345 15.75 -3.49 4.18
N VAL A 346 16.56 -3.58 5.24
CA VAL A 346 17.55 -2.54 5.53
C VAL A 346 18.68 -2.52 4.51
N ALA A 347 19.02 -3.66 3.91
CA ALA A 347 20.01 -3.72 2.83
C ALA A 347 19.55 -2.94 1.58
N GLN A 348 18.28 -3.05 1.20
CA GLN A 348 17.72 -2.26 0.10
C GLN A 348 17.69 -0.76 0.46
N GLY A 349 17.38 -0.42 1.71
CA GLY A 349 17.46 0.94 2.23
C GLY A 349 18.89 1.50 2.15
N ALA A 350 19.87 0.73 2.57
CA ALA A 350 21.29 1.12 2.53
C ALA A 350 21.82 1.29 1.10
N ALA A 351 21.38 0.43 0.18
CA ALA A 351 21.71 0.57 -1.23
C ALA A 351 21.15 1.86 -1.83
N ALA A 352 19.89 2.22 -1.50
CA ALA A 352 19.28 3.48 -1.91
C ALA A 352 19.93 4.70 -1.24
N LEU A 353 20.32 4.60 0.03
CA LEU A 353 21.07 5.63 0.74
C LEU A 353 22.40 5.95 0.03
N ALA A 354 23.13 4.91 -0.36
CA ALA A 354 24.39 5.08 -1.10
C ALA A 354 24.19 5.84 -2.42
N VAL A 355 23.08 5.55 -3.14
CA VAL A 355 22.69 6.30 -4.34
C VAL A 355 22.41 7.76 -4.00
N GLY A 356 21.59 8.03 -2.98
CA GLY A 356 21.24 9.39 -2.57
C GLY A 356 22.43 10.23 -2.15
N ILE A 357 23.43 9.62 -1.47
CA ILE A 357 24.65 10.34 -1.06
C ILE A 357 25.57 10.60 -2.26
N LYS A 358 25.76 9.61 -3.14
CA LYS A 358 26.74 9.67 -4.23
C LYS A 358 26.26 10.42 -5.46
N SER A 359 24.96 10.40 -5.76
CA SER A 359 24.41 11.06 -6.94
C SER A 359 24.64 12.57 -6.91
N LYS A 360 24.90 13.17 -8.07
CA LYS A 360 24.95 14.62 -8.26
C LYS A 360 23.59 15.20 -8.68
N ASP A 361 22.68 14.35 -9.14
CA ASP A 361 21.33 14.74 -9.56
C ASP A 361 20.43 14.96 -8.33
N GLN A 362 19.95 16.19 -8.17
CA GLN A 362 19.06 16.56 -7.04
C GLN A 362 17.73 15.81 -7.07
N LYS A 363 17.21 15.49 -8.26
CA LYS A 363 15.98 14.69 -8.39
C LYS A 363 16.17 13.25 -7.88
N VAL A 364 17.35 12.68 -8.12
CA VAL A 364 17.70 11.35 -7.59
C VAL A 364 17.88 11.42 -6.07
N LYS A 365 18.52 12.44 -5.55
CA LYS A 365 18.72 12.62 -4.10
C LYS A 365 17.41 12.78 -3.35
N SER A 366 16.53 13.66 -3.83
CA SER A 366 15.22 13.92 -3.20
C SER A 366 14.30 12.70 -3.18
N LEU A 367 14.52 11.73 -4.07
CA LEU A 367 13.80 10.47 -4.11
C LEU A 367 14.48 9.38 -3.26
N ALA A 368 15.82 9.29 -3.32
CA ALA A 368 16.56 8.20 -2.72
C ALA A 368 16.64 8.28 -1.19
N LEU A 369 16.79 9.49 -0.62
CA LEU A 369 16.94 9.65 0.83
C LEU A 369 15.65 9.30 1.60
N PRO A 370 14.45 9.82 1.26
CA PRO A 370 13.21 9.41 1.92
C PRO A 370 12.88 7.93 1.69
N SER A 371 13.14 7.41 0.49
CA SER A 371 12.92 5.99 0.17
C SER A 371 13.82 5.06 1.00
N SER A 372 15.08 5.48 1.25
CA SER A 372 16.00 4.77 2.13
C SER A 372 15.47 4.72 3.57
N LEU A 373 15.01 5.85 4.10
CA LEU A 373 14.43 5.92 5.44
C LEU A 373 13.22 5.01 5.57
N SER A 374 12.32 5.04 4.58
CA SER A 374 11.16 4.13 4.51
C SER A 374 11.57 2.65 4.60
N ALA A 375 12.61 2.26 3.87
CA ALA A 375 13.09 0.87 3.88
C ALA A 375 13.74 0.48 5.21
N PHE A 376 14.46 1.39 5.88
CA PHE A 376 14.95 1.17 7.25
C PHE A 376 13.81 0.95 8.25
N MET A 377 12.65 1.55 8.02
CA MET A 377 11.43 1.34 8.83
C MET A 377 10.64 0.09 8.40
N GLY A 378 11.13 -0.69 7.43
CA GLY A 378 10.50 -1.93 6.98
C GLY A 378 9.62 -1.82 5.73
N ILE A 379 9.47 -0.63 5.13
CA ILE A 379 8.66 -0.40 3.92
C ILE A 379 9.61 -0.21 2.73
N THR A 380 9.88 -1.28 2.00
CA THR A 380 10.97 -1.35 1.00
C THR A 380 10.57 -0.95 -0.41
N GLU A 381 9.29 -0.93 -0.72
CA GLU A 381 8.80 -0.67 -2.08
C GLU A 381 9.31 0.65 -2.68
N PRO A 382 9.35 1.78 -1.94
CA PRO A 382 9.90 3.01 -2.48
C PRO A 382 11.39 2.89 -2.84
N ALA A 383 12.20 2.26 -1.97
CA ALA A 383 13.63 2.07 -2.23
C ALA A 383 13.89 1.13 -3.42
N ILE A 384 13.14 0.03 -3.50
CA ILE A 384 13.30 -0.96 -4.56
C ILE A 384 12.86 -0.38 -5.91
N PHE A 385 11.62 0.15 -6.00
CA PHE A 385 11.03 0.52 -7.29
C PHE A 385 11.47 1.89 -7.79
N ALA A 386 11.57 2.88 -6.90
CA ALA A 386 11.89 4.23 -7.33
C ALA A 386 13.40 4.47 -7.51
N VAL A 387 14.26 3.69 -6.83
CA VAL A 387 15.70 3.90 -6.80
C VAL A 387 16.47 2.68 -7.31
N ASN A 388 16.43 1.57 -6.57
CA ASN A 388 17.36 0.48 -6.77
C ASN A 388 17.19 -0.24 -8.10
N LEU A 389 15.95 -0.56 -8.51
CA LEU A 389 15.65 -1.16 -9.81
C LEU A 389 15.93 -0.22 -10.97
N ARG A 390 15.67 1.07 -10.80
CA ARG A 390 15.95 2.08 -11.83
C ARG A 390 17.41 2.09 -12.27
N PHE A 391 18.34 1.87 -11.33
CA PHE A 391 19.78 1.79 -11.61
C PHE A 391 20.31 0.37 -11.66
N PHE A 392 19.51 -0.62 -11.31
CA PHE A 392 19.75 -2.06 -11.23
C PHE A 392 20.94 -2.49 -10.35
N LYS A 393 22.13 -1.86 -10.47
CA LYS A 393 23.30 -2.17 -9.65
C LYS A 393 23.06 -2.02 -8.14
N PRO A 394 22.42 -0.94 -7.64
CA PRO A 394 22.03 -0.83 -6.24
C PRO A 394 21.10 -1.94 -5.78
N PHE A 395 20.19 -2.40 -6.65
CA PHE A 395 19.31 -3.52 -6.35
C PHE A 395 20.10 -4.80 -6.04
N ILE A 396 21.08 -5.13 -6.88
CA ILE A 396 21.97 -6.30 -6.67
C ILE A 396 22.79 -6.12 -5.39
N ALA A 397 23.30 -4.89 -5.11
CA ALA A 397 24.02 -4.61 -3.87
C ALA A 397 23.14 -4.85 -2.63
N GLY A 398 21.87 -4.44 -2.68
CA GLY A 398 20.89 -4.72 -1.63
C GLY A 398 20.61 -6.22 -1.47
N CYS A 399 20.50 -6.97 -2.57
CA CYS A 399 20.35 -8.43 -2.52
C CYS A 399 21.56 -9.10 -1.84
N ILE A 400 22.79 -8.69 -2.19
CA ILE A 400 24.01 -9.24 -1.56
C ILE A 400 24.04 -8.90 -0.07
N GLY A 401 23.78 -7.65 0.29
CA GLY A 401 23.75 -7.22 1.70
C GLY A 401 22.70 -7.96 2.53
N GLY A 402 21.50 -8.13 1.98
CA GLY A 402 20.42 -8.91 2.61
C GLY A 402 20.81 -10.37 2.83
N GLY A 403 21.45 -10.99 1.83
CA GLY A 403 21.98 -12.34 1.95
C GLY A 403 23.05 -12.46 3.05
N CYS A 404 23.99 -11.51 3.12
CA CYS A 404 25.05 -11.53 4.15
C CYS A 404 24.50 -11.37 5.58
N GLY A 405 23.50 -10.49 5.77
CA GLY A 405 22.85 -10.37 7.07
C GLY A 405 22.07 -11.62 7.45
N ALA A 406 21.28 -12.15 6.54
CA ALA A 406 20.53 -13.38 6.75
C ALA A 406 21.45 -14.60 7.03
N LEU A 407 22.62 -14.66 6.38
CA LEU A 407 23.67 -15.63 6.69
C LEU A 407 24.08 -15.55 8.16
N TYR A 408 24.41 -14.33 8.63
CA TYR A 408 24.78 -14.12 10.02
C TYR A 408 23.66 -14.52 10.98
N ALA A 409 22.41 -14.08 10.70
CA ALA A 409 21.25 -14.45 11.51
C ALA A 409 21.09 -15.97 11.67
N SER A 410 21.30 -16.71 10.59
CA SER A 410 21.26 -18.18 10.60
C SER A 410 22.36 -18.79 11.46
N LEU A 411 23.60 -18.29 11.35
CA LEU A 411 24.73 -18.80 12.11
C LEU A 411 24.59 -18.64 13.63
N VAL A 412 23.90 -17.56 14.04
CA VAL A 412 23.66 -17.29 15.48
C VAL A 412 22.27 -17.75 15.93
N HIS A 413 21.50 -18.43 15.07
CA HIS A 413 20.13 -18.85 15.32
C HIS A 413 19.23 -17.70 15.84
N LEU A 414 19.33 -16.53 15.20
CA LEU A 414 18.57 -15.35 15.58
C LEU A 414 17.09 -15.57 15.27
N GLY A 415 16.24 -15.50 16.30
CA GLY A 415 14.81 -15.70 16.20
C GLY A 415 14.01 -14.55 16.83
N ALA A 416 12.95 -14.12 16.17
CA ALA A 416 12.02 -13.12 16.65
C ALA A 416 10.82 -13.76 17.36
N LYS A 417 10.34 -13.13 18.43
CA LYS A 417 9.18 -13.59 19.22
C LYS A 417 7.83 -13.10 18.72
N GLY A 418 7.79 -12.44 17.58
CA GLY A 418 6.59 -11.93 16.94
C GLY A 418 6.85 -11.64 15.47
N THR A 419 5.85 -11.14 14.74
CA THR A 419 5.96 -10.74 13.35
C THR A 419 5.27 -9.39 13.10
N GLY A 420 5.26 -8.91 11.87
CA GLY A 420 4.56 -7.70 11.45
C GLY A 420 5.40 -6.42 11.50
N VAL A 421 6.55 -6.42 12.17
CA VAL A 421 7.46 -5.26 12.25
C VAL A 421 8.87 -5.69 11.85
N THR A 422 9.41 -5.09 10.80
CA THR A 422 10.73 -5.38 10.26
C THR A 422 11.65 -4.14 10.30
N GLY A 423 12.83 -4.24 9.76
CA GLY A 423 13.79 -3.15 9.73
C GLY A 423 14.31 -2.81 11.13
N ILE A 424 14.59 -1.55 11.39
CA ILE A 424 15.16 -1.10 12.67
C ILE A 424 14.25 -1.46 13.85
N PHE A 425 12.95 -1.31 13.69
CA PHE A 425 11.98 -1.61 14.74
C PHE A 425 11.81 -3.11 15.02
N GLY A 426 12.26 -3.99 14.14
CA GLY A 426 12.27 -5.44 14.37
C GLY A 426 13.10 -5.86 15.58
N ILE A 427 14.02 -5.00 16.07
CA ILE A 427 14.77 -5.23 17.30
C ILE A 427 13.85 -5.48 18.50
N LEU A 428 12.67 -4.84 18.55
CA LEU A 428 11.70 -5.01 19.64
C LEU A 428 11.16 -6.45 19.73
N LEU A 429 11.17 -7.17 18.62
CA LEU A 429 10.76 -8.57 18.54
C LEU A 429 11.93 -9.55 18.74
N CYS A 430 13.17 -9.05 18.71
CA CYS A 430 14.42 -9.81 18.85
C CYS A 430 15.19 -9.51 20.14
N LEU A 431 14.52 -8.99 21.18
CA LEU A 431 15.15 -8.60 22.44
C LEU A 431 15.70 -9.79 23.27
N ASN A 432 15.38 -11.02 22.87
CA ASN A 432 16.07 -12.22 23.35
C ASN A 432 17.54 -12.30 22.89
N GLN A 433 17.89 -11.62 21.77
CA GLN A 433 19.21 -11.60 21.14
C GLN A 433 19.51 -10.21 20.52
N PRO A 434 19.42 -9.11 21.29
CA PRO A 434 19.46 -7.76 20.73
C PRO A 434 20.80 -7.40 20.06
N LEU A 435 21.91 -7.88 20.65
CA LEU A 435 23.25 -7.65 20.08
C LEU A 435 23.40 -8.33 18.71
N GLN A 436 22.92 -9.56 18.60
CA GLN A 436 22.95 -10.31 17.33
C GLN A 436 22.11 -9.62 16.25
N TYR A 437 20.94 -9.09 16.62
CA TYR A 437 20.13 -8.32 15.70
C TYR A 437 20.84 -7.04 15.20
N ILE A 438 21.47 -6.29 16.11
CA ILE A 438 22.25 -5.10 15.75
C ILE A 438 23.41 -5.45 14.80
N ILE A 439 24.13 -6.55 15.08
CA ILE A 439 25.23 -7.01 14.22
C ILE A 439 24.71 -7.41 12.84
N GLU A 440 23.60 -8.14 12.78
CA GLU A 440 22.91 -8.50 11.53
C GLU A 440 22.58 -7.26 10.69
N MET A 441 21.94 -6.26 11.32
CA MET A 441 21.61 -4.99 10.66
C MET A 441 22.87 -4.28 10.16
N ALA A 442 23.91 -4.22 10.99
CA ALA A 442 25.18 -3.58 10.63
C ALA A 442 25.87 -4.27 9.43
N ILE A 443 25.84 -5.61 9.37
CA ILE A 443 26.38 -6.38 8.24
C ILE A 443 25.55 -6.08 6.98
N SER A 444 24.22 -6.17 7.06
CA SER A 444 23.34 -5.93 5.92
C SER A 444 23.51 -4.53 5.34
N VAL A 445 23.46 -3.52 6.21
CA VAL A 445 23.62 -2.11 5.84
C VAL A 445 25.02 -1.86 5.28
N GLY A 446 26.06 -2.31 5.99
CA GLY A 446 27.45 -2.05 5.62
C GLY A 446 27.79 -2.66 4.24
N VAL A 447 27.45 -3.93 4.04
CA VAL A 447 27.74 -4.62 2.76
C VAL A 447 26.96 -3.98 1.61
N ALA A 448 25.63 -3.77 1.77
CA ALA A 448 24.82 -3.17 0.73
C ALA A 448 25.25 -1.75 0.38
N PHE A 449 25.52 -0.93 1.41
CA PHE A 449 25.97 0.45 1.23
C PHE A 449 27.31 0.52 0.48
N VAL A 450 28.33 -0.21 0.96
CA VAL A 450 29.66 -0.18 0.36
C VAL A 450 29.63 -0.65 -1.09
N ILE A 451 28.98 -1.79 -1.36
CA ILE A 451 28.88 -2.30 -2.73
C ILE A 451 28.13 -1.30 -3.61
N SER A 452 26.95 -0.83 -3.18
CA SER A 452 26.16 0.13 -3.93
C SER A 452 26.94 1.42 -4.20
N PHE A 453 27.62 1.95 -3.17
CA PHE A 453 28.44 3.15 -3.31
C PHE A 453 29.59 2.97 -4.31
N MET A 454 30.23 1.79 -4.33
CA MET A 454 31.32 1.50 -5.28
C MET A 454 30.82 1.39 -6.72
N ILE A 455 29.73 0.66 -6.94
CA ILE A 455 29.29 0.29 -8.30
C ILE A 455 28.30 1.28 -8.92
N TYR A 456 27.63 2.12 -8.12
CA TYR A 456 26.74 3.16 -8.62
C TYR A 456 27.51 4.22 -9.38
N LYS A 457 26.99 4.62 -10.52
CA LYS A 457 27.44 5.78 -11.32
C LYS A 457 26.20 6.52 -11.78
N ASP A 458 26.22 7.84 -11.73
CA ASP A 458 25.19 8.64 -12.37
C ASP A 458 25.12 8.27 -13.85
N LYS A 459 23.91 8.20 -14.42
CA LYS A 459 23.76 8.11 -15.87
C LYS A 459 24.34 9.40 -16.44
N GLU A 460 25.32 9.31 -17.32
CA GLU A 460 25.82 10.48 -18.05
C GLU A 460 24.63 11.09 -18.82
N PRO A 461 24.47 12.43 -18.80
CA PRO A 461 23.48 13.05 -19.64
C PRO A 461 23.79 12.63 -21.09
N VAL A 462 22.82 12.00 -21.75
CA VAL A 462 22.92 11.68 -23.17
C VAL A 462 23.08 13.02 -23.89
N VAL A 463 24.31 13.39 -24.22
CA VAL A 463 24.62 14.48 -25.12
C VAL A 463 24.02 14.04 -26.44
N LYS A 464 22.88 14.63 -26.82
CA LYS A 464 22.35 14.48 -28.17
C LYS A 464 23.43 14.97 -29.11
N THR A 465 24.17 14.04 -29.68
CA THR A 465 25.06 14.33 -30.82
C THR A 465 24.13 14.78 -31.93
N ALA A 466 24.20 16.04 -32.26
CA ALA A 466 23.52 16.60 -33.37
C ALA A 466 23.96 15.86 -34.65
N ALA A 467 23.08 15.06 -35.19
CA ALA A 467 23.25 14.48 -36.50
C ALA A 467 22.63 15.46 -37.51
N THR A 468 23.53 16.10 -38.26
CA THR A 468 23.40 16.55 -39.62
C THR A 468 22.23 17.49 -39.97
N GLU A 469 22.60 18.74 -40.13
CA GLU A 469 21.85 19.76 -40.83
C GLU A 469 21.42 19.24 -42.21
N THR A 470 20.11 19.19 -42.46
CA THR A 470 19.58 19.27 -43.80
C THR A 470 18.79 20.58 -43.90
N THR A 471 19.37 21.48 -44.64
CA THR A 471 18.86 22.79 -45.03
C THR A 471 17.49 22.63 -45.69
N VAL A 472 16.46 23.21 -45.12
CA VAL A 472 15.21 23.54 -45.84
C VAL A 472 14.88 24.99 -45.51
N GLU A 473 14.63 25.72 -46.61
CA GLU A 473 14.44 27.16 -46.72
C GLU A 473 13.38 27.72 -45.74
N LYS A 474 13.69 28.92 -45.26
CA LYS A 474 12.79 29.86 -44.60
C LYS A 474 11.60 30.20 -45.49
N THR A 475 10.41 30.03 -44.95
CA THR A 475 9.26 30.86 -45.28
C THR A 475 8.83 31.58 -44.02
N GLU A 476 8.96 32.90 -44.05
CA GLU A 476 8.51 33.79 -42.99
C GLU A 476 6.98 33.82 -42.97
N GLU A 477 6.37 33.39 -41.88
CA GLU A 477 5.06 33.87 -41.48
C GLU A 477 5.17 34.41 -40.05
N THR A 478 4.93 35.70 -39.97
CA THR A 478 4.82 36.49 -38.76
C THR A 478 3.60 36.08 -37.98
N GLU A 479 3.80 35.36 -36.88
CA GLU A 479 2.79 35.28 -35.82
C GLU A 479 3.30 35.94 -34.54
N ASN A 480 2.48 36.85 -34.06
CA ASN A 480 2.68 37.64 -32.86
C ASN A 480 2.94 36.74 -31.66
N VAL A 481 4.16 36.80 -31.12
CA VAL A 481 4.49 36.31 -29.79
C VAL A 481 3.90 37.34 -28.82
N VAL A 482 2.79 36.96 -28.19
CA VAL A 482 2.36 37.62 -26.94
C VAL A 482 3.34 37.15 -25.87
N GLU A 483 4.20 38.04 -25.42
CA GLU A 483 5.04 37.84 -24.25
C GLU A 483 4.13 37.47 -23.07
N ALA A 484 4.35 36.27 -22.49
CA ALA A 484 3.77 35.92 -21.21
C ALA A 484 4.41 36.86 -20.18
N GLU A 485 3.63 37.80 -19.66
CA GLU A 485 4.01 38.61 -18.50
C GLU A 485 4.36 37.66 -17.35
N ASN A 486 5.54 37.85 -16.79
CA ASN A 486 5.95 37.25 -15.52
C ASN A 486 5.00 37.71 -14.42
N VAL A 487 3.98 36.90 -14.11
CA VAL A 487 3.10 37.13 -12.95
C VAL A 487 3.91 36.82 -11.71
N SER A 488 4.39 37.86 -11.05
CA SER A 488 5.27 37.73 -9.86
C SER A 488 4.49 37.49 -8.56
N ALA A 489 3.17 37.62 -8.57
CA ALA A 489 2.29 37.37 -7.41
C ALA A 489 0.88 37.02 -7.89
N GLU A 490 0.22 36.03 -7.27
CA GLU A 490 -1.17 35.65 -7.55
C GLU A 490 -2.05 35.86 -6.31
N GLU A 491 -3.25 36.41 -6.50
CA GLU A 491 -4.24 36.69 -5.48
C GLU A 491 -5.40 35.69 -5.54
N ILE A 492 -5.58 34.93 -4.46
CA ILE A 492 -6.56 33.86 -4.34
C ILE A 492 -7.67 34.32 -3.40
N THR A 493 -8.92 34.30 -3.91
CA THR A 493 -10.10 34.73 -3.12
C THR A 493 -10.79 33.58 -2.42
N SER A 494 -11.77 33.91 -1.56
CA SER A 494 -12.53 32.87 -0.88
C SER A 494 -13.36 32.04 -1.86
N PRO A 495 -13.37 30.71 -1.74
CA PRO A 495 -14.21 29.84 -2.58
C PRO A 495 -15.68 29.87 -2.18
N VAL A 496 -16.03 30.45 -1.03
CA VAL A 496 -17.41 30.49 -0.50
C VAL A 496 -17.59 31.70 0.41
N ASN A 497 -18.82 32.20 0.50
CA ASN A 497 -19.18 33.24 1.48
C ASN A 497 -19.30 32.62 2.87
N GLY A 498 -18.71 33.23 3.89
CA GLY A 498 -18.78 32.68 5.24
C GLY A 498 -17.86 33.36 6.25
N ASN A 499 -17.65 32.70 7.37
CA ASN A 499 -16.74 33.17 8.42
C ASN A 499 -15.45 32.33 8.38
N VAL A 500 -14.31 33.01 8.35
CA VAL A 500 -13.01 32.33 8.45
C VAL A 500 -12.84 31.73 9.84
N VAL A 501 -12.51 30.46 9.88
CA VAL A 501 -12.23 29.68 11.09
C VAL A 501 -10.73 29.44 11.20
N ALA A 502 -10.20 29.52 12.42
CA ALA A 502 -8.80 29.17 12.64
C ALA A 502 -8.58 27.72 12.22
N THR A 503 -7.57 27.47 11.39
CA THR A 503 -7.32 26.12 10.83
C THR A 503 -7.16 25.07 11.94
N ALA A 504 -6.54 25.47 13.07
CA ALA A 504 -6.37 24.60 14.24
C ALA A 504 -7.70 24.22 14.96
N GLU A 505 -8.80 24.90 14.67
CA GLU A 505 -10.14 24.64 15.25
C GLU A 505 -11.01 23.74 14.34
N VAL A 506 -10.50 23.36 13.15
CA VAL A 506 -11.18 22.42 12.24
C VAL A 506 -11.26 21.05 12.90
N ALA A 507 -12.42 20.42 12.85
CA ALA A 507 -12.71 19.17 13.56
C ALA A 507 -12.00 17.91 12.97
N ASP A 508 -11.18 18.05 11.94
CA ASP A 508 -10.37 17.00 11.32
C ASP A 508 -8.89 17.31 11.48
N GLU A 509 -8.14 16.38 12.06
CA GLU A 509 -6.71 16.53 12.38
C GLU A 509 -5.83 16.71 11.12
N THR A 510 -6.22 16.12 10.00
CA THR A 510 -5.49 16.22 8.72
C THR A 510 -5.53 17.64 8.18
N PHE A 511 -6.69 18.30 8.27
CA PHE A 511 -6.86 19.69 7.85
C PHE A 511 -6.33 20.67 8.92
N ALA A 512 -6.56 20.38 10.20
CA ALA A 512 -6.12 21.21 11.31
C ALA A 512 -4.59 21.34 11.42
N SER A 513 -3.86 20.26 11.10
CA SER A 513 -2.39 20.23 11.10
C SER A 513 -1.73 20.78 9.83
N GLU A 514 -2.52 21.19 8.84
CA GLU A 514 -2.06 21.63 7.50
C GLU A 514 -1.14 20.61 6.77
N MET A 515 -1.34 19.34 7.07
CA MET A 515 -0.50 18.26 6.50
C MET A 515 -0.62 18.15 4.97
N LEU A 516 -1.74 18.60 4.40
CA LEU A 516 -2.00 18.59 2.96
C LEU A 516 -1.53 19.87 2.24
N GLY A 517 -1.10 20.89 2.98
CA GLY A 517 -0.68 22.19 2.45
C GLY A 517 -1.25 23.36 3.21
N THR A 518 -0.90 24.58 2.80
CA THR A 518 -1.39 25.81 3.45
C THR A 518 -2.90 25.92 3.29
N THR A 519 -3.63 25.92 4.42
CA THR A 519 -5.11 25.78 4.45
C THR A 519 -5.79 27.07 4.94
N VAL A 520 -6.86 27.47 4.27
CA VAL A 520 -7.84 28.46 4.73
C VAL A 520 -9.17 27.73 4.92
N ALA A 521 -9.74 27.82 6.12
CA ALA A 521 -11.02 27.21 6.46
C ALA A 521 -12.11 28.29 6.60
N VAL A 522 -13.29 28.05 6.01
CA VAL A 522 -14.43 28.96 6.02
C VAL A 522 -15.68 28.20 6.44
N GLU A 523 -16.37 28.67 7.46
CA GLU A 523 -17.73 28.20 7.79
C GLU A 523 -18.73 28.85 6.84
N PRO A 524 -19.34 28.11 5.89
CA PRO A 524 -20.11 28.68 4.81
C PRO A 524 -21.47 29.19 5.28
N THR A 525 -21.90 30.35 4.73
CA THR A 525 -23.24 30.92 4.92
C THR A 525 -24.18 30.57 3.77
N ASP A 526 -23.65 30.19 2.62
CA ASP A 526 -24.38 29.64 1.48
C ASP A 526 -23.64 28.46 0.85
N GLY A 527 -24.33 27.73 0.00
CA GLY A 527 -23.78 26.50 -0.60
C GLY A 527 -23.15 26.69 -1.97
N LYS A 528 -22.87 27.90 -2.42
CA LYS A 528 -22.25 28.14 -3.74
C LYS A 528 -20.73 28.16 -3.61
N ILE A 529 -20.11 27.13 -4.13
CA ILE A 529 -18.65 27.03 -4.20
C ILE A 529 -18.19 27.57 -5.55
N VAL A 530 -17.33 28.58 -5.52
CA VAL A 530 -16.85 29.27 -6.73
C VAL A 530 -15.35 29.11 -6.93
N ALA A 531 -14.88 29.35 -8.16
CA ALA A 531 -13.47 29.40 -8.47
C ALA A 531 -12.80 30.60 -7.78
N PRO A 532 -11.77 30.38 -6.95
CA PRO A 532 -11.10 31.44 -6.18
C PRO A 532 -10.12 32.26 -7.04
N CYS A 533 -9.83 31.81 -8.23
CA CYS A 533 -8.90 32.40 -9.20
C CYS A 533 -9.23 31.91 -10.60
N ASP A 534 -8.59 32.50 -11.62
CA ASP A 534 -8.61 31.99 -12.97
C ASP A 534 -7.76 30.71 -13.05
N GLY A 535 -8.24 29.69 -13.76
CA GLY A 535 -7.52 28.44 -13.85
C GLY A 535 -8.26 27.33 -14.60
N GLU A 536 -7.78 26.12 -14.44
CA GLU A 536 -8.37 24.90 -15.01
C GLU A 536 -8.78 23.93 -13.90
N VAL A 537 -9.99 23.40 -13.98
CA VAL A 537 -10.47 22.36 -13.07
C VAL A 537 -9.71 21.07 -13.35
N MET A 538 -8.83 20.70 -12.45
CA MET A 538 -8.01 19.50 -12.59
C MET A 538 -8.78 18.22 -12.33
N ASN A 539 -9.69 18.25 -11.36
CA ASN A 539 -10.52 17.11 -10.99
C ASN A 539 -11.69 17.55 -10.09
N ILE A 540 -12.88 17.04 -10.37
CA ILE A 540 -14.02 17.08 -9.45
C ILE A 540 -14.27 15.64 -9.00
N PHE A 541 -14.23 15.41 -7.69
CA PHE A 541 -14.48 14.08 -7.13
C PHE A 541 -15.88 13.57 -7.50
N ASP A 542 -16.03 12.27 -7.71
CA ASP A 542 -17.27 11.68 -8.20
C ASP A 542 -18.48 12.03 -7.33
N THR A 543 -18.31 12.09 -6.04
CA THR A 543 -19.32 12.50 -5.05
C THR A 543 -19.52 14.04 -4.98
N GLY A 544 -18.76 14.84 -5.71
CA GLY A 544 -18.90 16.30 -5.75
C GLY A 544 -18.52 17.04 -4.45
N HIS A 545 -17.98 16.35 -3.45
CA HIS A 545 -17.59 16.94 -2.17
C HIS A 545 -16.26 17.71 -2.23
N ALA A 546 -15.48 17.56 -3.29
CA ALA A 546 -14.20 18.24 -3.46
C ALA A 546 -13.89 18.52 -4.93
N VAL A 547 -13.12 19.59 -5.18
CA VAL A 547 -12.65 20.01 -6.50
C VAL A 547 -11.21 20.53 -6.41
N CYS A 548 -10.40 20.17 -7.40
CA CYS A 548 -9.03 20.65 -7.56
C CYS A 548 -8.95 21.62 -8.75
N ILE A 549 -8.24 22.74 -8.56
CA ILE A 549 -8.02 23.77 -9.58
C ILE A 549 -6.51 24.03 -9.70
N ALA A 550 -5.98 24.11 -10.91
CA ALA A 550 -4.64 24.63 -11.18
C ALA A 550 -4.71 26.00 -11.80
N THR A 551 -3.94 26.95 -11.28
CA THR A 551 -3.83 28.30 -11.83
C THR A 551 -2.79 28.37 -12.96
N GLU A 552 -2.81 29.45 -13.75
CA GLU A 552 -1.78 29.67 -14.77
C GLU A 552 -0.37 29.90 -14.17
N ALA A 553 -0.30 30.42 -12.93
CA ALA A 553 0.95 30.58 -12.18
C ALA A 553 1.49 29.26 -11.61
N GLY A 554 0.71 28.18 -11.67
CA GLY A 554 1.07 26.84 -11.23
C GLY A 554 0.68 26.52 -9.79
N ALA A 555 -0.20 27.31 -9.15
CA ALA A 555 -0.76 26.97 -7.85
C ALA A 555 -1.81 25.84 -7.99
N GLU A 556 -1.72 24.84 -7.10
CA GLU A 556 -2.66 23.72 -7.05
C GLU A 556 -3.55 23.87 -5.81
N LEU A 557 -4.83 24.18 -6.03
CA LEU A 557 -5.82 24.42 -4.99
C LEU A 557 -6.78 23.25 -4.90
N LEU A 558 -6.91 22.67 -3.70
CA LEU A 558 -7.95 21.70 -3.36
C LEU A 558 -9.02 22.42 -2.52
N ILE A 559 -10.26 22.43 -2.99
CA ILE A 559 -11.42 22.91 -2.23
C ILE A 559 -12.21 21.69 -1.76
N HIS A 560 -12.29 21.49 -0.46
CA HIS A 560 -12.99 20.36 0.18
C HIS A 560 -14.20 20.89 0.96
N ILE A 561 -15.40 20.43 0.65
CA ILE A 561 -16.68 20.95 1.12
C ILE A 561 -17.19 20.08 2.27
N GLY A 562 -17.19 20.61 3.48
CA GLY A 562 -17.55 19.89 4.70
C GLY A 562 -16.51 18.86 5.14
N ILE A 563 -16.73 18.24 6.28
CA ILE A 563 -15.87 17.19 6.85
C ILE A 563 -16.60 15.86 6.73
N ASP A 564 -15.89 14.80 6.27
CA ASP A 564 -16.41 13.44 6.03
C ASP A 564 -17.60 13.36 5.05
N THR A 565 -17.82 14.40 4.27
CA THR A 565 -18.94 14.50 3.31
C THR A 565 -18.81 13.55 2.11
N VAL A 566 -17.66 12.92 1.92
CA VAL A 566 -17.49 11.78 0.99
C VAL A 566 -18.45 10.64 1.30
N SER A 567 -18.81 10.43 2.57
CA SER A 567 -19.74 9.40 3.04
C SER A 567 -21.19 9.64 2.61
N MET A 568 -21.52 10.85 2.16
CA MET A 568 -22.86 11.21 1.65
C MET A 568 -23.12 10.66 0.24
N ASP A 569 -22.13 10.03 -0.40
CA ASP A 569 -22.23 9.37 -1.71
C ASP A 569 -22.83 10.29 -2.81
N GLY A 570 -22.43 11.57 -2.78
CA GLY A 570 -22.87 12.61 -3.72
C GLY A 570 -24.21 13.27 -3.43
N LYS A 571 -24.92 12.84 -2.40
CA LYS A 571 -26.19 13.48 -2.01
C LYS A 571 -25.95 14.88 -1.46
N GLY A 572 -26.64 15.87 -2.01
CA GLY A 572 -26.49 17.27 -1.60
C GLY A 572 -25.42 18.04 -2.38
N PHE A 573 -24.80 17.44 -3.42
CA PHE A 573 -23.79 18.11 -4.26
C PHE A 573 -24.21 18.11 -5.73
N VAL A 574 -24.18 19.29 -6.36
CA VAL A 574 -24.49 19.47 -7.79
C VAL A 574 -23.28 20.09 -8.49
N LYS A 575 -22.58 19.31 -9.28
CA LYS A 575 -21.44 19.77 -10.08
C LYS A 575 -21.93 20.71 -11.20
N LYS A 576 -21.30 21.86 -11.38
CA LYS A 576 -21.62 22.85 -12.40
C LYS A 576 -20.60 22.91 -13.53
N VAL A 577 -19.42 22.34 -13.29
CA VAL A 577 -18.33 22.27 -14.25
C VAL A 577 -17.83 20.83 -14.34
N ALA A 578 -17.09 20.51 -15.38
CA ALA A 578 -16.48 19.20 -15.60
C ALA A 578 -14.96 19.29 -15.44
N ASP A 579 -14.30 18.13 -15.32
CA ASP A 579 -12.85 18.04 -15.35
C ASP A 579 -12.30 18.63 -16.66
N GLY A 580 -11.20 19.37 -16.57
CA GLY A 580 -10.58 20.07 -17.69
C GLY A 580 -11.28 21.39 -18.09
N ALA A 581 -12.35 21.80 -17.40
CA ALA A 581 -13.01 23.07 -17.69
C ALA A 581 -12.11 24.25 -17.28
N LYS A 582 -11.95 25.22 -18.18
CA LYS A 582 -11.35 26.52 -17.84
C LYS A 582 -12.38 27.35 -17.09
N VAL A 583 -12.01 27.85 -15.94
CA VAL A 583 -12.86 28.65 -15.07
C VAL A 583 -12.22 30.00 -14.80
N ARG A 584 -13.06 30.99 -14.62
CA ARG A 584 -12.65 32.31 -14.18
C ARG A 584 -13.02 32.50 -12.71
N LYS A 585 -12.30 33.36 -12.04
CA LYS A 585 -12.61 33.78 -10.69
C LYS A 585 -14.09 34.12 -10.56
N GLY A 586 -14.79 33.46 -9.60
CA GLY A 586 -16.21 33.63 -9.34
C GLY A 586 -17.14 32.67 -10.09
N ASP A 587 -16.65 31.88 -11.04
CA ASP A 587 -17.48 30.86 -11.70
C ASP A 587 -17.90 29.78 -10.70
N VAL A 588 -19.20 29.40 -10.74
CA VAL A 588 -19.75 28.40 -9.83
C VAL A 588 -19.24 27.00 -10.22
N LEU A 589 -18.55 26.34 -9.32
CA LEU A 589 -17.99 25.01 -9.49
C LEU A 589 -18.95 23.92 -9.03
N ILE A 590 -19.46 24.07 -7.81
CA ILE A 590 -20.35 23.12 -7.14
C ILE A 590 -21.41 23.89 -6.35
N GLU A 591 -22.64 23.40 -6.37
CA GLU A 591 -23.68 23.81 -5.42
C GLU A 591 -23.83 22.70 -4.37
N ALA A 592 -23.63 23.06 -3.10
CA ALA A 592 -23.75 22.17 -1.96
C ALA A 592 -25.00 22.51 -1.15
N ASP A 593 -25.77 21.53 -0.77
CA ASP A 593 -26.92 21.67 0.12
C ASP A 593 -26.43 21.60 1.58
N LEU A 594 -26.22 22.77 2.20
CA LEU A 594 -25.71 22.87 3.56
C LEU A 594 -26.64 22.22 4.59
N ASP A 595 -27.95 22.26 4.34
CA ASP A 595 -28.95 21.67 5.25
C ASP A 595 -28.90 20.15 5.16
N ALA A 596 -28.70 19.58 3.96
CA ALA A 596 -28.48 18.16 3.75
C ALA A 596 -27.18 17.68 4.42
N ILE A 597 -26.08 18.45 4.34
CA ILE A 597 -24.80 18.15 5.00
C ILE A 597 -25.00 18.10 6.52
N LYS A 598 -25.64 19.12 7.10
CA LYS A 598 -25.92 19.18 8.53
C LYS A 598 -26.88 18.08 9.00
N ALA A 599 -27.90 17.77 8.20
CA ALA A 599 -28.86 16.70 8.50
C ALA A 599 -28.19 15.31 8.48
N ALA A 600 -27.14 15.14 7.67
CA ALA A 600 -26.32 13.92 7.65
C ALA A 600 -25.33 13.84 8.83
N GLY A 601 -25.24 14.88 9.67
CA GLY A 601 -24.37 14.93 10.85
C GLY A 601 -22.94 15.41 10.56
N HIS A 602 -22.69 16.01 9.39
CA HIS A 602 -21.37 16.48 8.99
C HIS A 602 -21.21 17.99 9.18
N PRO A 603 -20.05 18.49 9.67
CA PRO A 603 -19.72 19.89 9.63
C PRO A 603 -19.63 20.40 8.19
N ALA A 604 -20.16 21.59 7.92
CA ALA A 604 -20.15 22.18 6.58
C ALA A 604 -18.87 22.98 6.29
N THR A 605 -17.98 23.13 7.26
CA THR A 605 -16.72 23.89 7.14
C THR A 605 -16.00 23.53 5.85
N THR A 606 -15.76 24.49 4.99
CA THR A 606 -15.14 24.31 3.67
C THR A 606 -13.67 24.72 3.74
N MET A 607 -12.77 23.83 3.34
CA MET A 607 -11.33 24.05 3.34
C MET A 607 -10.83 24.31 1.92
N MET A 608 -10.03 25.37 1.75
CA MET A 608 -9.25 25.62 0.55
C MET A 608 -7.76 25.44 0.89
N ILE A 609 -7.10 24.55 0.19
CA ILE A 609 -5.76 24.07 0.50
C ILE A 609 -4.87 24.32 -0.70
N LEU A 610 -3.77 25.05 -0.51
CA LEU A 610 -2.67 25.13 -1.49
C LEU A 610 -1.75 23.92 -1.29
N THR A 611 -1.87 22.92 -2.15
CA THR A 611 -1.22 21.61 -1.99
C THR A 611 0.26 21.60 -2.36
N ASN A 612 0.71 22.60 -3.13
CA ASN A 612 2.10 22.76 -3.56
C ASN A 612 2.71 24.07 -3.03
N ALA A 613 2.43 24.41 -1.77
CA ALA A 613 2.94 25.63 -1.14
C ALA A 613 4.49 25.77 -1.19
N ASP A 614 5.19 24.64 -1.17
CA ASP A 614 6.67 24.59 -1.23
C ASP A 614 7.27 25.06 -2.59
N ASP A 615 6.44 25.16 -3.63
CA ASP A 615 6.84 25.64 -4.96
C ASP A 615 6.90 27.19 -5.05
N PHE A 616 6.44 27.87 -3.99
CA PHE A 616 6.34 29.33 -3.94
C PHE A 616 7.29 29.92 -2.90
N SER A 617 7.85 31.08 -3.24
CA SER A 617 8.80 31.78 -2.35
C SER A 617 8.12 32.35 -1.10
N LYS A 618 6.84 32.69 -1.20
CA LYS A 618 6.03 33.21 -0.10
C LYS A 618 4.56 32.85 -0.27
N VAL A 619 3.94 32.37 0.81
CA VAL A 619 2.50 32.13 0.92
C VAL A 619 2.00 32.87 2.15
N GLU A 620 1.05 33.78 1.97
CA GLU A 620 0.50 34.62 3.04
C GLU A 620 -1.03 34.47 3.11
N LYS A 621 -1.54 34.05 4.27
CA LYS A 621 -2.98 34.03 4.56
C LYS A 621 -3.39 35.43 4.97
N THR A 622 -4.39 36.01 4.29
CA THR A 622 -4.78 37.41 4.47
C THR A 622 -6.15 37.59 5.12
N ALA A 623 -6.95 36.54 5.23
CA ALA A 623 -8.33 36.61 5.67
C ALA A 623 -8.51 36.42 7.17
N ALA A 624 -9.42 37.22 7.74
CA ALA A 624 -9.95 37.08 9.11
C ALA A 624 -11.39 37.62 9.18
N GLY A 625 -12.23 36.98 9.98
CA GLY A 625 -13.62 37.35 10.14
C GLY A 625 -14.54 36.91 8.99
N THR A 626 -15.54 37.69 8.65
CA THR A 626 -16.51 37.37 7.59
C THR A 626 -15.91 37.72 6.22
N VAL A 627 -15.98 36.75 5.27
CA VAL A 627 -15.49 36.87 3.90
C VAL A 627 -16.58 36.57 2.89
N THR A 628 -16.47 37.22 1.75
CA THR A 628 -17.25 36.93 0.54
C THR A 628 -16.34 36.32 -0.51
N THR A 629 -16.91 35.76 -1.59
CA THR A 629 -16.16 35.19 -2.69
C THR A 629 -15.32 36.22 -3.47
N ALA A 630 -15.48 37.52 -3.20
CA ALA A 630 -14.65 38.59 -3.77
C ALA A 630 -13.41 38.92 -2.89
N ASP A 631 -13.40 38.50 -1.62
CA ASP A 631 -12.38 38.87 -0.65
C ASP A 631 -11.14 38.01 -0.78
N LEU A 632 -9.96 38.64 -0.74
CA LEU A 632 -8.68 37.99 -0.78
C LEU A 632 -8.43 37.16 0.50
N VAL A 633 -8.13 35.88 0.37
CA VAL A 633 -7.87 35.01 1.52
C VAL A 633 -6.44 34.43 1.51
N MET A 634 -5.78 34.42 0.36
CA MET A 634 -4.40 33.97 0.25
C MET A 634 -3.67 34.74 -0.87
N LYS A 635 -2.41 35.08 -0.63
CA LYS A 635 -1.50 35.66 -1.61
C LYS A 635 -0.27 34.78 -1.75
N ILE A 636 0.11 34.50 -2.98
CA ILE A 636 1.28 33.66 -3.30
C ILE A 636 2.26 34.44 -4.18
N GLU A 637 3.55 34.28 -3.93
CA GLU A 637 4.64 34.88 -4.71
C GLU A 637 5.57 33.74 -5.18
N LYS A 638 5.97 33.79 -6.46
CA LYS A 638 6.79 32.76 -7.09
C LYS A 638 8.27 32.97 -6.82
#